data_a2ebf971674bfe0af622ed1c72b6dc95
#
_entry.id   a2ebf971674bfe0af622ed1c72b6dc95
#
_cell.length_a   1.000
_cell.length_b   1.000
_cell.length_c   1.000
_cell.angle_alpha   90.00
_cell.angle_beta   90.00
_cell.angle_gamma   90.00
#
_symmetry.space_group_name_H-M   'P 1'
#
loop_
_entity.id
_entity.type
_entity.pdbx_description
1 polymer ?
#
loop_
_entity_poly.entity_id
_entity_poly.type
_entity_poly.pdbx_seq_one_letter_code
_entity_poly.pdbx_strand_id
1 'polypeptide(L)'
;MGIYDTLNEQQQEAVFCTEGPLLLLAGAGSGKTRVLTHRIAYLMDQGVNPYHIMAITFTNKAAKEMRERVDDLVGFGAEHIWVSTFHSTCVRILRRHIDKLGYGNSFTIYDADDQKSLIKQICKQYKIDTKMMPERRIINEISSAKDEFMTPSEYETRHQYDFKKKKIAQIYKEYQKQLKANNALDFDDLIFKTVELFQFHPEVLDYYQERFRYIMVDEYQDTNTIQFQLVSMLARKYQNLCVVGDDDQSIYKFRGANVKNILNFENVFPEAVTIKLEQNYRSTKNILNAANEVIKHNKGRKTKKLWTENEEGDLIEFHQYGTEYEEARKIIHEIEDLSKEGYDYKNMAILYRTNAQSRVFEESFMIKNIPYRIVGGTNFYQRKEVKDILSYLKVVDNGLDDLAVRRIINVPRRGIGAATIEKINVYAVEHNISFLDACFSADSIDTLGNAKKKINGFADLIREFRRKMQEGSLEELFKYITDETGYIANLKAEETEEAEGRIENINELLNKVVTYEQEAEEASLSELLEEIALVADIDNLEDSDNRVVLMTLHSAKGLEFPYVFICGMEDGIFPSYMTVMSEDDDDMEEERRLCYVGITRAKKKLYLSAAKRRMMQGRTQFNKVSRFIDEIPEQLLQLDTGVNFKEKRPDKALFSSNRSNRFRKPYQAKSFTSTKMDTLPYDVGDMVKHIKFGKGKVLEIVSGGRDYEVTVDFEKTGVKKMFASFAKLKKVESNERKS
;
A
#
# COMPACT_ATOMS: atom_id res chain seq x y z
N MET A 1 33.57 -25.41 22.07
CA MET A 1 32.12 -25.20 22.11
C MET A 1 31.58 -25.69 20.78
N GLY A 2 30.66 -26.65 20.79
CA GLY A 2 30.00 -27.11 19.57
C GLY A 2 29.10 -26.02 18.99
N ILE A 3 28.81 -26.07 17.70
CA ILE A 3 27.94 -25.07 17.03
C ILE A 3 26.55 -24.99 17.68
N TYR A 4 26.07 -26.07 18.29
CA TYR A 4 24.75 -26.16 18.95
C TYR A 4 24.76 -25.61 20.39
N ASP A 5 25.92 -25.47 21.05
CA ASP A 5 26.02 -24.95 22.42
C ASP A 5 25.62 -23.46 22.52
N THR A 6 25.55 -22.77 21.40
CA THR A 6 25.16 -21.35 21.30
C THR A 6 23.64 -21.16 21.20
N LEU A 7 22.86 -22.23 21.11
CA LEU A 7 21.42 -22.24 21.04
C LEU A 7 20.79 -22.37 22.43
N ASN A 8 19.66 -21.73 22.68
CA ASN A 8 18.88 -21.97 23.88
C ASN A 8 18.16 -23.35 23.83
N GLU A 9 17.58 -23.79 24.97
CA GLU A 9 16.94 -25.11 25.07
C GLU A 9 15.85 -25.34 24.01
N GLN A 10 14.96 -24.36 23.78
CA GLN A 10 13.89 -24.47 22.79
C GLN A 10 14.43 -24.50 21.36
N GLN A 11 15.49 -23.73 21.08
CA GLN A 11 16.16 -23.75 19.79
C GLN A 11 16.86 -25.11 19.57
N GLN A 12 17.51 -25.67 20.60
CA GLN A 12 18.11 -27.01 20.55
C GLN A 12 17.05 -28.09 20.33
N GLU A 13 15.94 -28.05 21.08
CA GLU A 13 14.80 -28.95 20.88
C GLU A 13 14.31 -28.91 19.42
N ALA A 14 14.14 -27.70 18.86
CA ALA A 14 13.71 -27.49 17.49
C ALA A 14 14.72 -28.02 16.46
N VAL A 15 16.01 -27.90 16.74
CA VAL A 15 17.10 -28.41 15.87
C VAL A 15 17.14 -29.94 15.89
N PHE A 16 16.99 -30.55 17.06
CA PHE A 16 17.16 -31.99 17.25
C PHE A 16 15.89 -32.80 16.93
N CYS A 17 14.70 -32.18 16.89
CA CYS A 17 13.45 -32.82 16.49
C CYS A 17 13.41 -33.04 14.98
N THR A 18 14.08 -34.07 14.43
CA THR A 18 14.27 -34.26 12.99
C THR A 18 13.08 -34.88 12.28
N GLU A 19 12.36 -35.80 12.92
CA GLU A 19 11.32 -36.60 12.31
C GLU A 19 9.92 -36.07 12.60
N GLY A 20 9.02 -36.24 11.65
CA GLY A 20 7.62 -35.81 11.74
C GLY A 20 7.38 -34.33 11.46
N PRO A 21 6.09 -33.92 11.44
CA PRO A 21 5.73 -32.56 11.20
C PRO A 21 6.05 -31.68 12.42
N LEU A 22 6.70 -30.54 12.19
CA LEU A 22 7.16 -29.61 13.22
C LEU A 22 6.70 -28.20 12.90
N LEU A 23 5.97 -27.59 13.83
CA LEU A 23 5.60 -26.18 13.79
C LEU A 23 6.46 -25.38 14.76
N LEU A 24 7.29 -24.48 14.25
CA LEU A 24 8.02 -23.52 15.07
C LEU A 24 7.27 -22.19 15.09
N LEU A 25 6.59 -21.92 16.19
CA LEU A 25 5.97 -20.63 16.45
C LEU A 25 7.03 -19.68 17.00
N ALA A 26 7.61 -18.91 16.12
CA ALA A 26 8.83 -18.15 16.38
C ALA A 26 8.55 -16.66 16.34
N GLY A 27 8.50 -16.01 17.48
CA GLY A 27 8.26 -14.58 17.58
C GLY A 27 9.33 -13.72 16.90
N ALA A 28 9.08 -12.40 16.83
CA ALA A 28 10.05 -11.46 16.28
C ALA A 28 11.40 -11.57 17.00
N GLY A 29 12.52 -11.58 16.27
CA GLY A 29 13.86 -11.61 16.84
C GLY A 29 14.24 -12.85 17.63
N SER A 30 13.50 -13.97 17.50
CA SER A 30 13.75 -15.23 18.22
C SER A 30 14.76 -16.15 17.55
N GLY A 31 15.34 -15.75 16.41
CA GLY A 31 16.33 -16.54 15.70
C GLY A 31 15.76 -17.59 14.75
N LYS A 32 14.58 -17.36 14.15
CA LYS A 32 13.93 -18.24 13.15
C LYS A 32 14.90 -18.87 12.15
N THR A 33 15.57 -18.03 11.38
CA THR A 33 16.52 -18.47 10.35
C THR A 33 17.74 -19.20 10.94
N ARG A 34 18.17 -18.78 12.14
CA ARG A 34 19.26 -19.46 12.86
C ARG A 34 18.89 -20.90 13.20
N VAL A 35 17.70 -21.14 13.71
CA VAL A 35 17.22 -22.50 14.00
C VAL A 35 17.16 -23.34 12.74
N LEU A 36 16.62 -22.81 11.64
CA LEU A 36 16.55 -23.53 10.37
C LEU A 36 17.93 -23.91 9.84
N THR A 37 18.90 -22.99 9.86
CA THR A 37 20.26 -23.27 9.36
C THR A 37 21.01 -24.29 10.24
N HIS A 38 20.86 -24.23 11.58
CA HIS A 38 21.42 -25.23 12.48
C HIS A 38 20.73 -26.59 12.35
N ARG A 39 19.41 -26.63 12.09
CA ARG A 39 18.68 -27.87 11.82
C ARG A 39 19.19 -28.55 10.54
N ILE A 40 19.47 -27.78 9.48
CA ILE A 40 20.08 -28.28 8.26
C ILE A 40 21.45 -28.89 8.58
N ALA A 41 22.29 -28.15 9.30
CA ALA A 41 23.59 -28.62 9.72
C ALA A 41 23.49 -29.94 10.55
N TYR A 42 22.58 -30.01 11.49
CA TYR A 42 22.34 -31.18 12.31
C TYR A 42 21.89 -32.40 11.50
N LEU A 43 20.97 -32.23 10.54
CA LEU A 43 20.55 -33.31 9.64
C LEU A 43 21.75 -33.89 8.87
N MET A 44 22.64 -33.02 8.38
CA MET A 44 23.86 -33.48 7.69
C MET A 44 24.84 -34.20 8.63
N ASP A 45 25.01 -33.72 9.86
CA ASP A 45 25.82 -34.39 10.91
C ASP A 45 25.25 -35.78 11.26
N GLN A 46 23.92 -35.94 11.17
CA GLN A 46 23.28 -37.25 11.33
C GLN A 46 23.36 -38.14 10.08
N GLY A 47 24.11 -37.73 9.05
CA GLY A 47 24.32 -38.48 7.83
C GLY A 47 23.22 -38.39 6.79
N VAL A 48 22.31 -37.45 6.93
CA VAL A 48 21.28 -37.17 5.89
C VAL A 48 21.98 -36.59 4.66
N ASN A 49 21.74 -37.21 3.51
CA ASN A 49 22.30 -36.73 2.25
C ASN A 49 21.75 -35.33 1.93
N PRO A 50 22.58 -34.32 1.67
CA PRO A 50 22.17 -32.96 1.31
C PRO A 50 21.10 -32.89 0.19
N TYR A 51 21.12 -33.81 -0.76
CA TYR A 51 20.12 -33.93 -1.81
C TYR A 51 18.70 -34.20 -1.30
N HIS A 52 18.54 -34.71 -0.09
CA HIS A 52 17.25 -34.98 0.53
C HIS A 52 16.69 -33.81 1.34
N ILE A 53 17.43 -32.71 1.40
CA ILE A 53 17.07 -31.54 2.20
C ILE A 53 16.58 -30.44 1.26
N MET A 54 15.40 -29.88 1.57
CA MET A 54 14.79 -28.76 0.89
C MET A 54 14.46 -27.65 1.89
N ALA A 55 14.88 -26.41 1.59
CA ALA A 55 14.50 -25.23 2.35
C ALA A 55 13.90 -24.16 1.43
N ILE A 56 12.70 -23.71 1.75
CA ILE A 56 11.93 -22.75 0.96
C ILE A 56 11.76 -21.44 1.75
N THR A 57 11.95 -20.32 1.06
CA THR A 57 11.70 -18.98 1.59
C THR A 57 10.97 -18.12 0.54
N PHE A 58 10.57 -16.88 0.91
CA PHE A 58 9.80 -16.01 0.03
C PHE A 58 10.64 -15.16 -0.93
N THR A 59 11.86 -14.80 -0.56
CA THR A 59 12.68 -13.89 -1.36
C THR A 59 14.03 -14.50 -1.75
N ASN A 60 14.53 -14.14 -2.94
CA ASN A 60 15.84 -14.58 -3.38
C ASN A 60 16.97 -14.11 -2.44
N LYS A 61 16.80 -12.93 -1.81
CA LYS A 61 17.75 -12.43 -0.80
C LYS A 61 17.79 -13.35 0.42
N ALA A 62 16.62 -13.73 0.97
CA ALA A 62 16.55 -14.64 2.11
C ALA A 62 17.08 -16.04 1.76
N ALA A 63 16.82 -16.53 0.54
CA ALA A 63 17.37 -17.80 0.08
C ALA A 63 18.91 -17.76 -0.04
N LYS A 64 19.47 -16.64 -0.53
CA LYS A 64 20.91 -16.44 -0.61
C LYS A 64 21.53 -16.36 0.79
N GLU A 65 20.98 -15.56 1.68
CA GLU A 65 21.45 -15.43 3.06
C GLU A 65 21.37 -16.75 3.83
N MET A 66 20.28 -17.52 3.65
CA MET A 66 20.15 -18.84 4.26
C MET A 66 21.24 -19.78 3.76
N ARG A 67 21.54 -19.78 2.47
CA ARG A 67 22.60 -20.60 1.87
C ARG A 67 23.96 -20.23 2.42
N GLU A 68 24.33 -18.94 2.43
CA GLU A 68 25.59 -18.46 2.97
C GLU A 68 25.77 -18.89 4.44
N ARG A 69 24.73 -18.78 5.26
CA ARG A 69 24.77 -19.22 6.67
C ARG A 69 24.89 -20.73 6.83
N VAL A 70 24.31 -21.51 5.93
CA VAL A 70 24.49 -22.98 5.95
C VAL A 70 25.89 -23.33 5.50
N ASP A 71 26.43 -22.70 4.45
CA ASP A 71 27.80 -22.88 3.98
C ASP A 71 28.81 -22.59 5.10
N ASP A 72 28.60 -21.52 5.88
CA ASP A 72 29.46 -21.16 7.04
C ASP A 72 29.41 -22.20 8.16
N LEU A 73 28.27 -22.89 8.36
CA LEU A 73 28.09 -23.87 9.43
C LEU A 73 28.63 -25.26 9.05
N VAL A 74 28.41 -25.69 7.81
CA VAL A 74 28.64 -27.07 7.35
C VAL A 74 29.92 -27.18 6.54
N GLY A 75 30.28 -26.12 5.82
CA GLY A 75 31.43 -26.12 4.91
C GLY A 75 31.17 -26.91 3.63
N PHE A 76 31.62 -28.14 3.54
CA PHE A 76 31.54 -28.95 2.32
C PHE A 76 30.17 -29.65 2.17
N GLY A 77 29.61 -29.63 0.97
CA GLY A 77 28.37 -30.35 0.61
C GLY A 77 27.08 -29.54 0.68
N ALA A 78 27.11 -28.32 1.22
CA ALA A 78 25.95 -27.43 1.35
C ALA A 78 25.41 -26.99 -0.01
N GLU A 79 26.24 -26.99 -1.06
CA GLU A 79 25.83 -26.64 -2.44
C GLU A 79 24.80 -27.61 -3.03
N HIS A 80 24.66 -28.81 -2.47
CA HIS A 80 23.69 -29.82 -2.91
C HIS A 80 22.32 -29.69 -2.27
N ILE A 81 22.19 -28.89 -1.21
CA ILE A 81 20.91 -28.60 -0.56
C ILE A 81 20.04 -27.75 -1.50
N TRP A 82 18.74 -28.06 -1.53
CA TRP A 82 17.81 -27.29 -2.33
C TRP A 82 17.27 -26.08 -1.54
N VAL A 83 18.04 -25.00 -1.52
CA VAL A 83 17.60 -23.72 -0.93
C VAL A 83 17.12 -22.79 -2.04
N SER A 84 15.84 -22.39 -2.01
CA SER A 84 15.25 -21.53 -3.06
C SER A 84 13.92 -20.91 -2.63
N THR A 85 13.35 -20.03 -3.50
CA THR A 85 11.97 -19.55 -3.33
C THR A 85 10.96 -20.55 -3.87
N PHE A 86 9.68 -20.40 -3.51
CA PHE A 86 8.57 -21.20 -4.08
C PHE A 86 8.62 -21.19 -5.61
N HIS A 87 8.66 -20.00 -6.21
CA HIS A 87 8.65 -19.87 -7.68
C HIS A 87 9.88 -20.50 -8.33
N SER A 88 11.08 -20.28 -7.77
CA SER A 88 12.31 -20.87 -8.31
C SER A 88 12.28 -22.41 -8.25
N THR A 89 11.70 -22.95 -7.17
CA THR A 89 11.48 -24.41 -7.05
C THR A 89 10.55 -24.90 -8.15
N CYS A 90 9.40 -24.25 -8.34
CA CYS A 90 8.42 -24.63 -9.35
C CYS A 90 9.00 -24.54 -10.77
N VAL A 91 9.73 -23.47 -11.09
CA VAL A 91 10.42 -23.36 -12.41
C VAL A 91 11.34 -24.54 -12.66
N ARG A 92 12.15 -24.95 -11.69
CA ARG A 92 13.08 -26.07 -11.85
C ARG A 92 12.34 -27.41 -12.06
N ILE A 93 11.20 -27.61 -11.38
CA ILE A 93 10.36 -28.81 -11.54
C ILE A 93 9.71 -28.79 -12.92
N LEU A 94 9.08 -27.69 -13.31
CA LEU A 94 8.39 -27.54 -14.57
C LEU A 94 9.35 -27.66 -15.76
N ARG A 95 10.55 -27.10 -15.71
CA ARG A 95 11.56 -27.24 -16.78
C ARG A 95 11.92 -28.70 -17.09
N ARG A 96 11.65 -29.63 -16.16
CA ARG A 96 11.95 -31.05 -16.33
C ARG A 96 10.75 -31.88 -16.76
N HIS A 97 9.52 -31.48 -16.41
CA HIS A 97 8.37 -32.38 -16.49
C HIS A 97 7.10 -31.73 -17.07
N ILE A 98 7.13 -30.47 -17.49
CA ILE A 98 5.93 -29.75 -17.95
C ILE A 98 5.41 -30.30 -19.30
N ASP A 99 6.26 -31.03 -20.03
CA ASP A 99 5.87 -31.76 -21.26
C ASP A 99 4.68 -32.68 -21.00
N LYS A 100 4.54 -33.26 -19.81
CA LYS A 100 3.43 -34.06 -19.37
C LYS A 100 2.08 -33.30 -19.35
N LEU A 101 2.12 -31.97 -19.17
CA LEU A 101 0.96 -31.08 -19.25
C LEU A 101 0.74 -30.52 -20.68
N GLY A 102 1.58 -30.96 -21.64
CA GLY A 102 1.52 -30.55 -23.04
C GLY A 102 2.05 -29.14 -23.31
N TYR A 103 3.07 -28.71 -22.56
CA TYR A 103 3.90 -27.55 -22.82
C TYR A 103 5.31 -28.00 -23.23
N GLY A 104 6.04 -27.14 -23.92
CA GLY A 104 7.47 -27.36 -24.15
C GLY A 104 8.31 -26.98 -22.92
N ASN A 105 9.37 -27.72 -22.64
CA ASN A 105 10.22 -27.48 -21.48
C ASN A 105 10.94 -26.12 -21.50
N SER A 106 11.08 -25.49 -22.67
CA SER A 106 11.63 -24.15 -22.86
C SER A 106 10.56 -23.05 -22.80
N PHE A 107 9.52 -23.19 -21.98
CA PHE A 107 8.45 -22.20 -21.85
C PHE A 107 8.97 -20.82 -21.44
N THR A 108 8.28 -19.77 -21.90
CA THR A 108 8.53 -18.39 -21.52
C THR A 108 7.78 -18.05 -20.23
N ILE A 109 8.38 -17.24 -19.35
CA ILE A 109 7.70 -16.70 -18.17
C ILE A 109 7.26 -15.28 -18.51
N TYR A 110 5.95 -15.04 -18.53
CA TYR A 110 5.37 -13.73 -18.80
C TYR A 110 5.43 -12.85 -17.55
N ASP A 111 5.94 -11.64 -17.71
CA ASP A 111 5.90 -10.62 -16.69
C ASP A 111 4.55 -9.87 -16.66
N ALA A 112 4.42 -8.87 -15.79
CA ALA A 112 3.18 -8.11 -15.63
C ALA A 112 2.79 -7.32 -16.91
N ASP A 113 3.76 -6.86 -17.71
CA ASP A 113 3.51 -6.13 -18.96
C ASP A 113 3.07 -7.10 -20.07
N ASP A 114 3.65 -8.28 -20.14
CA ASP A 114 3.25 -9.36 -21.04
C ASP A 114 1.82 -9.83 -20.74
N GLN A 115 1.50 -10.08 -19.46
CA GLN A 115 0.15 -10.42 -19.01
C GLN A 115 -0.86 -9.35 -19.42
N LYS A 116 -0.56 -8.09 -19.13
CA LYS A 116 -1.43 -6.96 -19.48
C LYS A 116 -1.65 -6.84 -20.98
N SER A 117 -0.60 -7.06 -21.76
CA SER A 117 -0.68 -7.02 -23.24
C SER A 117 -1.57 -8.11 -23.79
N LEU A 118 -1.44 -9.33 -23.26
CA LEU A 118 -2.24 -10.47 -23.67
C LEU A 118 -3.71 -10.29 -23.27
N ILE A 119 -3.99 -9.93 -22.02
CA ILE A 119 -5.36 -9.64 -21.55
C ILE A 119 -6.02 -8.54 -22.38
N LYS A 120 -5.28 -7.49 -22.74
CA LYS A 120 -5.80 -6.41 -23.59
C LYS A 120 -6.16 -6.90 -24.98
N GLN A 121 -5.36 -7.80 -25.57
CA GLN A 121 -5.66 -8.41 -26.86
C GLN A 121 -6.95 -9.26 -26.77
N ILE A 122 -7.12 -10.05 -25.69
CA ILE A 122 -8.30 -10.86 -25.45
C ILE A 122 -9.55 -9.97 -25.26
N CYS A 123 -9.44 -8.91 -24.47
CA CYS A 123 -10.55 -7.95 -24.29
C CYS A 123 -11.00 -7.33 -25.62
N LYS A 124 -10.06 -6.99 -26.49
CA LYS A 124 -10.37 -6.51 -27.86
C LYS A 124 -11.10 -7.57 -28.69
N GLN A 125 -10.66 -8.82 -28.64
CA GLN A 125 -11.28 -9.95 -29.36
C GLN A 125 -12.73 -10.17 -28.89
N TYR A 126 -13.00 -10.12 -27.59
CA TYR A 126 -14.33 -10.32 -26.99
C TYR A 126 -15.15 -9.04 -26.90
N LYS A 127 -14.69 -7.93 -27.49
CA LYS A 127 -15.36 -6.60 -27.48
C LYS A 127 -15.70 -6.12 -26.07
N ILE A 128 -14.83 -6.38 -25.11
CA ILE A 128 -14.96 -5.93 -23.72
C ILE A 128 -14.41 -4.51 -23.61
N ASP A 129 -15.21 -3.62 -23.06
CA ASP A 129 -14.79 -2.24 -22.79
C ASP A 129 -13.85 -2.19 -21.57
N THR A 130 -12.57 -1.97 -21.84
CA THR A 130 -11.54 -1.88 -20.80
C THR A 130 -11.64 -0.62 -19.95
N LYS A 131 -12.50 0.35 -20.31
CA LYS A 131 -12.83 1.48 -19.44
C LYS A 131 -13.78 1.07 -18.31
N MET A 132 -14.67 0.09 -18.56
CA MET A 132 -15.59 -0.44 -17.55
C MET A 132 -15.04 -1.65 -16.80
N MET A 133 -14.04 -2.34 -17.39
CA MET A 133 -13.38 -3.52 -16.81
C MET A 133 -11.89 -3.44 -17.15
N PRO A 134 -11.09 -2.70 -16.35
CA PRO A 134 -9.67 -2.51 -16.58
C PRO A 134 -8.90 -3.83 -16.61
N GLU A 135 -7.89 -3.91 -17.47
CA GLU A 135 -7.06 -5.12 -17.63
C GLU A 135 -6.46 -5.59 -16.30
N ARG A 136 -6.04 -4.65 -15.46
CA ARG A 136 -5.39 -4.93 -14.18
C ARG A 136 -6.36 -5.58 -13.19
N ARG A 137 -7.63 -5.15 -13.18
CA ARG A 137 -8.68 -5.80 -12.38
C ARG A 137 -8.91 -7.24 -12.82
N ILE A 138 -8.91 -7.49 -14.14
CA ILE A 138 -9.05 -8.84 -14.69
C ILE A 138 -7.87 -9.72 -14.25
N ILE A 139 -6.64 -9.18 -14.34
CA ILE A 139 -5.42 -9.88 -13.91
C ILE A 139 -5.51 -10.23 -12.42
N ASN A 140 -5.88 -9.28 -11.57
CA ASN A 140 -5.99 -9.51 -10.13
C ASN A 140 -7.03 -10.59 -9.78
N GLU A 141 -8.19 -10.60 -10.44
CA GLU A 141 -9.21 -11.63 -10.23
C GLU A 141 -8.74 -13.02 -10.70
N ILE A 142 -7.96 -13.08 -11.80
CA ILE A 142 -7.36 -14.33 -12.29
C ILE A 142 -6.28 -14.81 -11.32
N SER A 143 -5.42 -13.91 -10.84
CA SER A 143 -4.38 -14.20 -9.86
C SER A 143 -4.97 -14.75 -8.56
N SER A 144 -5.99 -14.06 -8.01
CA SER A 144 -6.71 -14.55 -6.82
C SER A 144 -7.36 -15.94 -7.04
N ALA A 145 -7.89 -16.20 -8.21
CA ALA A 145 -8.44 -17.52 -8.54
C ALA A 145 -7.34 -18.60 -8.57
N LYS A 146 -6.16 -18.27 -9.14
CA LYS A 146 -5.01 -19.19 -9.15
C LYS A 146 -4.45 -19.44 -7.76
N ASP A 147 -4.41 -18.42 -6.89
CA ASP A 147 -3.99 -18.54 -5.49
C ASP A 147 -4.88 -19.47 -4.67
N GLU A 148 -6.18 -19.51 -5.00
CA GLU A 148 -7.17 -20.47 -4.45
C GLU A 148 -7.19 -21.81 -5.20
N PHE A 149 -6.29 -22.05 -6.15
CA PHE A 149 -6.24 -23.22 -7.01
C PHE A 149 -7.53 -23.45 -7.79
N MET A 150 -8.19 -22.41 -8.24
CA MET A 150 -9.40 -22.51 -9.10
C MET A 150 -9.04 -22.48 -10.58
N THR A 151 -9.47 -23.51 -11.29
CA THR A 151 -9.43 -23.54 -12.77
C THR A 151 -10.44 -22.54 -13.37
N PRO A 152 -10.29 -22.13 -14.65
CA PRO A 152 -11.28 -21.28 -15.31
C PRO A 152 -12.72 -21.81 -15.23
N SER A 153 -12.91 -23.13 -15.28
CA SER A 153 -14.23 -23.77 -15.22
C SER A 153 -14.83 -23.73 -13.81
N GLU A 154 -14.03 -23.93 -12.78
CA GLU A 154 -14.45 -23.80 -11.37
C GLU A 154 -14.79 -22.35 -11.03
N TYR A 155 -13.98 -21.40 -11.50
CA TYR A 155 -14.25 -19.98 -11.35
C TYR A 155 -15.58 -19.57 -12.02
N GLU A 156 -15.84 -20.07 -13.24
CA GLU A 156 -17.12 -19.85 -13.95
C GLU A 156 -18.31 -20.41 -13.14
N THR A 157 -18.18 -21.61 -12.62
CA THR A 157 -19.22 -22.28 -11.82
C THR A 157 -19.51 -21.52 -10.53
N ARG A 158 -18.47 -21.13 -9.81
CA ARG A 158 -18.59 -20.38 -8.54
C ARG A 158 -19.27 -19.03 -8.71
N HIS A 159 -19.06 -18.39 -9.86
CA HIS A 159 -19.54 -17.02 -10.13
C HIS A 159 -20.64 -16.97 -11.20
N GLN A 160 -21.37 -18.04 -11.42
CA GLN A 160 -22.39 -18.17 -12.48
C GLN A 160 -23.52 -17.11 -12.42
N TYR A 161 -23.75 -16.48 -11.26
CA TYR A 161 -24.80 -15.47 -11.07
C TYR A 161 -24.24 -14.02 -11.15
N ASP A 162 -22.93 -13.82 -11.22
CA ASP A 162 -22.31 -12.51 -11.37
C ASP A 162 -21.94 -12.26 -12.83
N PHE A 163 -22.64 -11.32 -13.46
CA PHE A 163 -22.43 -11.00 -14.88
C PHE A 163 -21.01 -10.49 -15.18
N LYS A 164 -20.40 -9.72 -14.28
CA LYS A 164 -19.03 -9.22 -14.46
C LYS A 164 -18.01 -10.36 -14.32
N LYS A 165 -18.14 -11.15 -13.27
CA LYS A 165 -17.26 -12.29 -13.03
C LYS A 165 -17.41 -13.39 -14.08
N LYS A 166 -18.59 -13.58 -14.64
CA LYS A 166 -18.80 -14.48 -15.79
C LYS A 166 -18.02 -14.05 -17.03
N LYS A 167 -17.92 -12.74 -17.30
CA LYS A 167 -17.05 -12.23 -18.37
C LYS A 167 -15.58 -12.47 -18.07
N ILE A 168 -15.17 -12.29 -16.81
CA ILE A 168 -13.79 -12.60 -16.38
C ILE A 168 -13.50 -14.08 -16.55
N ALA A 169 -14.43 -14.98 -16.23
CA ALA A 169 -14.27 -16.42 -16.48
C ALA A 169 -13.99 -16.74 -17.95
N GLN A 170 -14.71 -16.10 -18.89
CA GLN A 170 -14.46 -16.24 -20.32
C GLN A 170 -13.06 -15.76 -20.71
N ILE A 171 -12.64 -14.61 -20.17
CA ILE A 171 -11.28 -14.07 -20.40
C ILE A 171 -10.25 -15.02 -19.80
N TYR A 172 -10.44 -15.53 -18.59
CA TYR A 172 -9.53 -16.43 -17.92
C TYR A 172 -9.33 -17.71 -18.73
N LYS A 173 -10.42 -18.28 -19.25
CA LYS A 173 -10.36 -19.46 -20.11
C LYS A 173 -9.55 -19.21 -21.39
N GLU A 174 -9.80 -18.09 -22.08
CA GLU A 174 -9.06 -17.73 -23.29
C GLU A 174 -7.61 -17.37 -22.97
N TYR A 175 -7.34 -16.70 -21.83
CA TYR A 175 -6.02 -16.36 -21.36
C TYR A 175 -5.15 -17.61 -21.18
N GLN A 176 -5.64 -18.61 -20.45
CA GLN A 176 -4.94 -19.89 -20.27
C GLN A 176 -4.72 -20.64 -21.59
N LYS A 177 -5.69 -20.58 -22.50
CA LYS A 177 -5.56 -21.16 -23.83
C LYS A 177 -4.44 -20.49 -24.64
N GLN A 178 -4.37 -19.16 -24.60
CA GLN A 178 -3.34 -18.40 -25.35
C GLN A 178 -1.96 -18.57 -24.71
N LEU A 179 -1.86 -18.56 -23.37
CA LEU A 179 -0.61 -18.89 -22.69
C LEU A 179 -0.07 -20.26 -23.15
N LYS A 180 -0.95 -21.27 -23.18
CA LYS A 180 -0.56 -22.61 -23.64
C LYS A 180 -0.15 -22.62 -25.12
N ALA A 181 -0.87 -21.92 -25.98
CA ALA A 181 -0.51 -21.80 -27.40
C ALA A 181 0.84 -21.10 -27.63
N ASN A 182 1.18 -20.14 -26.77
CA ASN A 182 2.45 -19.41 -26.82
C ASN A 182 3.59 -20.14 -26.08
N ASN A 183 3.35 -21.34 -25.56
CA ASN A 183 4.27 -22.04 -24.67
C ASN A 183 4.79 -21.13 -23.56
N ALA A 184 3.87 -20.44 -22.88
CA ALA A 184 4.16 -19.45 -21.84
C ALA A 184 3.39 -19.74 -20.56
N LEU A 185 3.95 -19.32 -19.44
CA LEU A 185 3.35 -19.35 -18.11
C LEU A 185 3.49 -17.95 -17.50
N ASP A 186 2.52 -17.49 -16.72
CA ASP A 186 2.71 -16.36 -15.85
C ASP A 186 3.28 -16.77 -14.46
N PHE A 187 3.53 -15.81 -13.58
CA PHE A 187 4.10 -16.09 -12.28
C PHE A 187 3.21 -17.00 -11.42
N ASP A 188 1.90 -16.81 -11.45
CA ASP A 188 0.96 -17.63 -10.70
C ASP A 188 0.89 -19.06 -11.27
N ASP A 189 0.99 -19.20 -12.59
CA ASP A 189 1.04 -20.48 -13.26
C ASP A 189 2.24 -21.34 -12.82
N LEU A 190 3.34 -20.75 -12.40
CA LEU A 190 4.51 -21.52 -11.95
C LEU A 190 4.13 -22.46 -10.79
N ILE A 191 3.39 -21.95 -9.82
CA ILE A 191 2.94 -22.76 -8.69
C ILE A 191 1.73 -23.59 -9.08
N PHE A 192 0.74 -22.97 -9.75
CA PHE A 192 -0.48 -23.63 -10.19
C PHE A 192 -0.19 -24.89 -11.04
N LYS A 193 0.66 -24.77 -12.07
CA LYS A 193 1.02 -25.88 -12.96
C LYS A 193 1.89 -26.93 -12.30
N THR A 194 2.66 -26.56 -11.26
CA THR A 194 3.40 -27.55 -10.46
C THR A 194 2.44 -28.40 -9.63
N VAL A 195 1.43 -27.78 -8.99
CA VAL A 195 0.41 -28.52 -8.25
C VAL A 195 -0.43 -29.38 -9.19
N GLU A 196 -0.84 -28.83 -10.34
CA GLU A 196 -1.56 -29.58 -11.39
C GLU A 196 -0.74 -30.79 -11.89
N LEU A 197 0.56 -30.58 -12.14
CA LEU A 197 1.48 -31.65 -12.54
C LEU A 197 1.51 -32.78 -11.50
N PHE A 198 1.60 -32.45 -10.24
CA PHE A 198 1.66 -33.43 -9.15
C PHE A 198 0.34 -34.17 -8.95
N GLN A 199 -0.80 -33.53 -9.24
CA GLN A 199 -2.11 -34.17 -9.17
C GLN A 199 -2.34 -35.17 -10.30
N PHE A 200 -1.98 -34.82 -11.54
CA PHE A 200 -2.25 -35.64 -12.70
C PHE A 200 -1.12 -36.61 -13.03
N HIS A 201 0.06 -36.44 -12.48
CA HIS A 201 1.26 -37.26 -12.71
C HIS A 201 1.90 -37.68 -11.37
N PRO A 202 1.28 -38.65 -10.66
CA PRO A 202 1.74 -39.12 -9.35
C PRO A 202 3.20 -39.62 -9.35
N GLU A 203 3.67 -40.14 -10.47
CA GLU A 203 5.06 -40.62 -10.61
C GLU A 203 6.06 -39.47 -10.52
N VAL A 204 5.69 -38.25 -10.94
CA VAL A 204 6.53 -37.05 -10.78
C VAL A 204 6.53 -36.62 -9.32
N LEU A 205 5.36 -36.62 -8.67
CA LEU A 205 5.26 -36.32 -7.25
C LEU A 205 6.11 -37.29 -6.41
N ASP A 206 5.97 -38.60 -6.66
CA ASP A 206 6.74 -39.63 -5.95
C ASP A 206 8.25 -39.43 -6.09
N TYR A 207 8.74 -39.09 -7.30
CA TYR A 207 10.13 -38.74 -7.53
C TYR A 207 10.61 -37.58 -6.62
N TYR A 208 9.82 -36.51 -6.50
CA TYR A 208 10.20 -35.38 -5.66
C TYR A 208 9.97 -35.64 -4.18
N GLN A 209 9.04 -36.47 -3.78
CA GLN A 209 8.87 -36.94 -2.41
C GLN A 209 10.07 -37.79 -1.97
N GLU A 210 10.59 -38.70 -2.83
CA GLU A 210 11.83 -39.44 -2.55
C GLU A 210 13.04 -38.54 -2.47
N ARG A 211 13.08 -37.49 -3.32
CA ARG A 211 14.17 -36.54 -3.34
C ARG A 211 14.19 -35.65 -2.09
N PHE A 212 13.04 -35.12 -1.66
CA PHE A 212 12.91 -34.17 -0.58
C PHE A 212 12.30 -34.84 0.65
N ARG A 213 13.13 -35.56 1.40
CA ARG A 213 12.67 -36.26 2.62
C ARG A 213 12.53 -35.34 3.82
N TYR A 214 13.26 -34.22 3.81
CA TYR A 214 13.22 -33.18 4.85
C TYR A 214 12.93 -31.84 4.18
N ILE A 215 11.79 -31.27 4.52
CA ILE A 215 11.29 -30.01 3.94
C ILE A 215 11.19 -28.96 5.03
N MET A 216 11.75 -27.78 4.79
CA MET A 216 11.68 -26.64 5.69
C MET A 216 11.10 -25.44 4.97
N VAL A 217 10.19 -24.70 5.62
CA VAL A 217 9.54 -23.50 5.06
C VAL A 217 9.67 -22.37 6.07
N ASP A 218 10.36 -21.30 5.66
CA ASP A 218 10.47 -20.06 6.44
C ASP A 218 9.30 -19.11 6.13
N GLU A 219 8.99 -18.20 7.06
CA GLU A 219 7.89 -17.20 6.98
C GLU A 219 6.53 -17.83 6.60
N TYR A 220 6.23 -19.01 7.14
CA TYR A 220 5.07 -19.83 6.75
C TYR A 220 3.72 -19.11 6.88
N GLN A 221 3.59 -18.11 7.74
CA GLN A 221 2.37 -17.28 7.89
C GLN A 221 2.03 -16.44 6.66
N ASP A 222 2.98 -16.27 5.72
CA ASP A 222 2.77 -15.52 4.49
C ASP A 222 2.39 -16.40 3.29
N THR A 223 2.24 -17.71 3.50
CA THR A 223 1.83 -18.64 2.43
C THR A 223 0.37 -18.44 2.04
N ASN A 224 0.10 -18.52 0.71
CA ASN A 224 -1.26 -18.62 0.18
C ASN A 224 -1.73 -20.09 0.11
N THR A 225 -2.97 -20.32 -0.30
CA THR A 225 -3.58 -21.67 -0.30
C THR A 225 -2.86 -22.63 -1.24
N ILE A 226 -2.44 -22.20 -2.41
CA ILE A 226 -1.78 -23.10 -3.38
C ILE A 226 -0.35 -23.46 -2.97
N GLN A 227 0.38 -22.52 -2.31
CA GLN A 227 1.70 -22.78 -1.73
C GLN A 227 1.61 -23.80 -0.59
N PHE A 228 0.60 -23.64 0.27
CA PHE A 228 0.30 -24.62 1.31
C PHE A 228 0.03 -26.01 0.69
N GLN A 229 -0.78 -26.09 -0.37
CA GLN A 229 -1.09 -27.35 -1.05
C GLN A 229 0.17 -27.99 -1.64
N LEU A 230 1.03 -27.20 -2.30
CA LEU A 230 2.30 -27.67 -2.87
C LEU A 230 3.19 -28.33 -1.81
N VAL A 231 3.39 -27.63 -0.67
CA VAL A 231 4.22 -28.15 0.43
C VAL A 231 3.60 -29.41 1.04
N SER A 232 2.28 -29.40 1.26
CA SER A 232 1.55 -30.56 1.81
C SER A 232 1.67 -31.78 0.92
N MET A 233 1.59 -31.64 -0.42
CA MET A 233 1.78 -32.74 -1.36
C MET A 233 3.21 -33.29 -1.29
N LEU A 234 4.23 -32.44 -1.30
CA LEU A 234 5.62 -32.86 -1.21
C LEU A 234 5.93 -33.59 0.11
N ALA A 235 5.43 -33.07 1.23
CA ALA A 235 5.71 -33.64 2.55
C ALA A 235 4.94 -34.94 2.86
N ARG A 236 3.91 -35.27 2.09
CA ARG A 236 2.93 -36.33 2.44
C ARG A 236 3.55 -37.70 2.70
N LYS A 237 4.63 -38.07 2.02
CA LYS A 237 5.22 -39.41 2.11
C LYS A 237 6.04 -39.62 3.38
N TYR A 238 6.91 -38.67 3.70
CA TYR A 238 7.85 -38.77 4.83
C TYR A 238 7.38 -37.97 6.05
N GLN A 239 6.52 -37.00 5.87
CA GLN A 239 5.97 -36.08 6.89
C GLN A 239 7.03 -35.26 7.66
N ASN A 240 8.30 -35.28 7.24
CA ASN A 240 9.36 -34.48 7.86
C ASN A 240 9.28 -33.03 7.32
N LEU A 241 8.22 -32.35 7.74
CA LEU A 241 7.92 -30.98 7.38
C LEU A 241 8.12 -30.06 8.58
N CYS A 242 9.14 -29.21 8.52
CA CYS A 242 9.38 -28.16 9.50
C CYS A 242 8.91 -26.81 8.95
N VAL A 243 7.90 -26.20 9.54
CA VAL A 243 7.45 -24.87 9.17
C VAL A 243 7.78 -23.89 10.28
N VAL A 244 8.29 -22.72 9.89
CA VAL A 244 8.65 -21.66 10.84
C VAL A 244 7.89 -20.39 10.48
N GLY A 245 7.27 -19.78 11.46
CA GLY A 245 6.52 -18.56 11.24
C GLY A 245 6.08 -17.87 12.51
N ASP A 246 5.57 -16.66 12.32
CA ASP A 246 4.97 -15.83 13.34
C ASP A 246 3.61 -15.32 12.84
N ASP A 247 2.52 -15.89 13.34
CA ASP A 247 1.17 -15.46 12.96
C ASP A 247 0.93 -13.97 13.28
N ASP A 248 1.65 -13.40 14.28
CA ASP A 248 1.62 -11.97 14.60
C ASP A 248 2.37 -11.10 13.58
N GLN A 249 3.10 -11.69 12.62
CA GLN A 249 3.78 -11.01 11.53
C GLN A 249 3.14 -11.29 10.15
N SER A 250 1.93 -11.85 10.09
CA SER A 250 1.18 -12.03 8.84
C SER A 250 0.55 -10.70 8.42
N ILE A 251 1.21 -10.03 7.45
CA ILE A 251 0.86 -8.67 6.98
C ILE A 251 0.72 -8.57 5.46
N TYR A 252 0.54 -9.70 4.76
CA TYR A 252 0.43 -9.77 3.30
C TYR A 252 -0.90 -10.37 2.81
N LYS A 253 -2.01 -10.21 3.57
CA LYS A 253 -3.37 -10.62 3.18
C LYS A 253 -3.73 -10.05 1.79
N PHE A 254 -3.37 -8.80 1.53
CA PHE A 254 -3.57 -8.13 0.25
C PHE A 254 -2.81 -8.76 -0.94
N ARG A 255 -1.82 -9.64 -0.66
CA ARG A 255 -1.10 -10.46 -1.65
C ARG A 255 -1.51 -11.93 -1.62
N GLY A 256 -2.66 -12.25 -1.07
CA GLY A 256 -3.19 -13.61 -1.00
C GLY A 256 -2.68 -14.46 0.16
N ALA A 257 -1.83 -13.92 1.06
CA ALA A 257 -1.39 -14.65 2.26
C ALA A 257 -2.58 -15.06 3.14
N ASN A 258 -2.54 -16.29 3.63
CA ASN A 258 -3.61 -16.87 4.43
C ASN A 258 -3.07 -17.31 5.80
N VAL A 259 -3.24 -16.48 6.81
CA VAL A 259 -2.77 -16.76 8.17
C VAL A 259 -3.36 -18.07 8.73
N LYS A 260 -4.50 -18.54 8.21
CA LYS A 260 -5.12 -19.80 8.62
C LYS A 260 -4.22 -21.00 8.33
N ASN A 261 -3.27 -20.91 7.38
CA ASN A 261 -2.33 -21.99 7.09
C ASN A 261 -1.46 -22.32 8.33
N ILE A 262 -0.93 -21.31 9.01
CA ILE A 262 -0.14 -21.53 10.23
C ILE A 262 -1.04 -21.79 11.45
N LEU A 263 -2.19 -21.12 11.56
CA LEU A 263 -3.10 -21.30 12.68
C LEU A 263 -3.70 -22.71 12.73
N ASN A 264 -3.98 -23.31 11.56
CA ASN A 264 -4.61 -24.61 11.42
C ASN A 264 -3.62 -25.75 11.13
N PHE A 265 -2.31 -25.53 11.25
CA PHE A 265 -1.28 -26.51 10.90
C PHE A 265 -1.50 -27.86 11.60
N GLU A 266 -1.76 -27.84 12.91
CA GLU A 266 -1.99 -29.04 13.73
C GLU A 266 -3.28 -29.78 13.34
N ASN A 267 -4.25 -29.10 12.74
CA ASN A 267 -5.47 -29.74 12.23
C ASN A 267 -5.21 -30.55 10.96
N VAL A 268 -4.23 -30.09 10.15
CA VAL A 268 -3.83 -30.77 8.92
C VAL A 268 -2.80 -31.87 9.19
N PHE A 269 -1.93 -31.62 10.16
CA PHE A 269 -0.90 -32.57 10.62
C PHE A 269 -1.13 -32.88 12.10
N PRO A 270 -2.01 -33.85 12.45
CA PRO A 270 -2.39 -34.13 13.83
C PRO A 270 -1.23 -34.60 14.73
N GLU A 271 -0.19 -35.16 14.12
CA GLU A 271 1.01 -35.60 14.84
C GLU A 271 2.10 -34.50 14.95
N ALA A 272 1.75 -33.27 14.58
CA ALA A 272 2.71 -32.17 14.61
C ALA A 272 3.14 -31.82 16.03
N VAL A 273 4.45 -31.72 16.19
CA VAL A 273 5.04 -31.11 17.38
C VAL A 273 5.07 -29.61 17.21
N THR A 274 4.63 -28.87 18.25
CA THR A 274 4.68 -27.40 18.23
C THR A 274 5.69 -26.90 19.26
N ILE A 275 6.74 -26.23 18.82
CA ILE A 275 7.76 -25.62 19.68
C ILE A 275 7.63 -24.10 19.56
N LYS A 276 7.64 -23.40 20.71
CA LYS A 276 7.55 -21.94 20.77
C LYS A 276 8.92 -21.32 21.00
N LEU A 277 9.35 -20.45 20.12
CA LEU A 277 10.58 -19.66 20.25
C LEU A 277 10.16 -18.26 20.75
N GLU A 278 10.12 -18.07 22.06
CA GLU A 278 9.64 -16.86 22.71
C GLU A 278 10.77 -15.93 23.19
N GLN A 279 12.00 -16.42 23.31
CA GLN A 279 13.14 -15.59 23.69
C GLN A 279 13.57 -14.70 22.51
N ASN A 280 13.51 -13.41 22.72
CA ASN A 280 13.94 -12.39 21.75
C ASN A 280 15.36 -11.94 22.08
N TYR A 281 16.21 -11.87 21.04
CA TYR A 281 17.61 -11.45 21.13
C TYR A 281 17.86 -10.06 20.52
N ARG A 282 16.80 -9.40 20.01
CA ARG A 282 16.90 -8.17 19.25
C ARG A 282 16.68 -6.94 20.10
N SER A 283 15.56 -6.87 20.80
CA SER A 283 15.00 -5.65 21.38
C SER A 283 15.15 -5.61 22.90
N THR A 284 15.11 -4.41 23.48
CA THR A 284 15.05 -4.20 24.92
C THR A 284 13.69 -4.63 25.50
N LYS A 285 13.59 -4.78 26.84
CA LYS A 285 12.38 -5.23 27.52
C LYS A 285 11.19 -4.30 27.30
N ASN A 286 11.41 -2.97 27.36
CA ASN A 286 10.34 -2.00 27.20
C ASN A 286 9.70 -2.08 25.79
N ILE A 287 10.52 -2.21 24.74
CA ILE A 287 10.05 -2.39 23.36
C ILE A 287 9.21 -3.67 23.22
N LEU A 288 9.69 -4.78 23.78
CA LEU A 288 8.97 -6.05 23.72
C LEU A 288 7.67 -6.04 24.50
N ASN A 289 7.66 -5.43 25.68
CA ASN A 289 6.47 -5.31 26.50
C ASN A 289 5.39 -4.51 25.74
N ALA A 290 5.76 -3.41 25.09
CA ALA A 290 4.82 -2.64 24.26
C ALA A 290 4.29 -3.48 23.08
N ALA A 291 5.16 -4.20 22.37
CA ALA A 291 4.76 -5.06 21.27
C ALA A 291 3.78 -6.16 21.73
N ASN A 292 4.07 -6.82 22.87
CA ASN A 292 3.20 -7.82 23.46
C ASN A 292 1.84 -7.25 23.86
N GLU A 293 1.81 -6.02 24.42
CA GLU A 293 0.56 -5.39 24.86
C GLU A 293 -0.31 -5.00 23.66
N VAL A 294 0.26 -4.45 22.59
CA VAL A 294 -0.47 -4.14 21.36
C VAL A 294 -1.05 -5.40 20.74
N ILE A 295 -0.22 -6.43 20.51
CA ILE A 295 -0.68 -7.62 19.75
C ILE A 295 -1.66 -8.50 20.51
N LYS A 296 -1.72 -8.44 21.84
CA LYS A 296 -2.68 -9.22 22.63
C LYS A 296 -4.14 -8.88 22.35
N HIS A 297 -4.42 -7.72 21.74
CA HIS A 297 -5.78 -7.32 21.37
C HIS A 297 -6.32 -8.07 20.15
N ASN A 298 -5.46 -8.77 19.40
CA ASN A 298 -5.90 -9.69 18.34
C ASN A 298 -6.44 -10.98 18.94
N LYS A 299 -7.57 -11.46 18.41
CA LYS A 299 -8.27 -12.65 18.90
C LYS A 299 -7.85 -13.92 18.18
N GLY A 300 -7.62 -13.81 16.85
CA GLY A 300 -7.26 -14.92 15.97
C GLY A 300 -5.77 -15.22 15.95
N ARG A 301 -5.14 -15.51 17.11
CA ARG A 301 -3.69 -15.76 17.22
C ARG A 301 -3.34 -16.97 18.07
N LYS A 302 -2.19 -17.58 17.83
CA LYS A 302 -1.62 -18.59 18.72
C LYS A 302 -0.96 -17.91 19.92
N THR A 303 -1.30 -18.39 21.12
CA THR A 303 -0.81 -17.79 22.39
C THR A 303 0.70 -17.95 22.50
N LYS A 304 1.42 -16.84 22.51
CA LYS A 304 2.85 -16.72 22.78
C LYS A 304 3.13 -15.37 23.44
N LYS A 305 4.20 -15.28 24.22
CA LYS A 305 4.65 -14.04 24.87
C LYS A 305 6.16 -13.90 24.73
N LEU A 306 6.60 -12.90 23.99
CA LEU A 306 8.01 -12.63 23.85
C LEU A 306 8.62 -12.13 25.16
N TRP A 307 9.81 -12.61 25.46
CA TRP A 307 10.61 -12.17 26.59
C TRP A 307 12.08 -12.04 26.16
N THR A 308 12.89 -11.30 26.92
CA THR A 308 14.32 -11.12 26.62
C THR A 308 15.14 -10.99 27.89
N GLU A 309 16.42 -11.39 27.80
CA GLU A 309 17.45 -11.13 28.81
C GLU A 309 18.17 -9.79 28.57
N ASN A 310 17.91 -9.12 27.45
CA ASN A 310 18.46 -7.80 27.19
C ASN A 310 18.05 -6.83 28.30
N GLU A 311 18.74 -5.71 28.36
CA GLU A 311 18.47 -4.60 29.29
C GLU A 311 17.02 -4.11 29.19
N GLU A 312 16.58 -3.38 30.22
CA GLU A 312 15.24 -2.80 30.24
C GLU A 312 15.04 -1.81 29.11
N GLY A 313 16.09 -1.04 28.80
CA GLY A 313 16.10 -0.02 27.77
C GLY A 313 15.30 1.23 28.12
N ASP A 314 15.33 2.21 27.24
CA ASP A 314 14.57 3.45 27.39
C ASP A 314 13.07 3.21 27.28
N LEU A 315 12.30 4.13 27.89
CA LEU A 315 10.86 4.22 27.63
C LEU A 315 10.62 4.59 26.17
N ILE A 316 9.49 4.19 25.62
CA ILE A 316 9.07 4.54 24.28
C ILE A 316 8.64 6.00 24.26
N GLU A 317 9.30 6.83 23.47
CA GLU A 317 8.93 8.22 23.34
C GLU A 317 7.71 8.38 22.43
N PHE A 318 6.67 9.07 22.93
CA PHE A 318 5.53 9.45 22.13
C PHE A 318 5.33 10.96 22.14
N HIS A 319 5.31 11.56 20.93
CA HIS A 319 5.10 12.98 20.75
C HIS A 319 3.95 13.27 19.79
N GLN A 320 3.06 14.19 20.20
CA GLN A 320 2.01 14.70 19.34
C GLN A 320 2.34 16.14 18.94
N TYR A 321 2.76 16.33 17.68
CA TYR A 321 3.12 17.62 17.11
C TYR A 321 1.89 18.39 16.57
N GLY A 322 2.05 19.68 16.31
CA GLY A 322 0.99 20.53 15.79
C GLY A 322 0.65 20.21 14.34
N THR A 323 1.68 19.94 13.51
CA THR A 323 1.55 19.63 12.07
C THR A 323 2.54 18.55 11.65
N GLU A 324 2.33 17.97 10.45
CA GLU A 324 3.27 17.02 9.83
C GLU A 324 4.66 17.63 9.56
N TYR A 325 4.73 18.91 9.28
CA TYR A 325 6.01 19.61 9.10
C TYR A 325 6.79 19.76 10.40
N GLU A 326 6.06 20.00 11.50
CA GLU A 326 6.67 20.04 12.82
C GLU A 326 7.13 18.65 13.25
N GLU A 327 6.32 17.60 12.98
CA GLU A 327 6.67 16.20 13.18
C GLU A 327 7.99 15.87 12.48
N ALA A 328 8.10 16.14 11.17
CA ALA A 328 9.31 15.86 10.41
C ALA A 328 10.53 16.63 10.94
N ARG A 329 10.39 17.93 11.19
CA ARG A 329 11.51 18.76 11.70
C ARG A 329 12.03 18.26 13.05
N LYS A 330 11.14 17.86 13.96
CA LYS A 330 11.52 17.38 15.29
C LYS A 330 12.20 16.03 15.25
N ILE A 331 11.69 15.11 14.42
CA ILE A 331 12.33 13.81 14.22
C ILE A 331 13.71 13.96 13.59
N ILE A 332 13.87 14.84 12.62
CA ILE A 332 15.18 15.08 12.01
C ILE A 332 16.14 15.73 13.00
N HIS A 333 15.65 16.58 13.88
CA HIS A 333 16.48 17.15 14.96
C HIS A 333 16.97 16.05 15.92
N GLU A 334 16.09 15.10 16.29
CA GLU A 334 16.48 13.94 17.12
C GLU A 334 17.52 13.06 16.41
N ILE A 335 17.38 12.86 15.11
CA ILE A 335 18.37 12.15 14.27
C ILE A 335 19.71 12.89 14.25
N GLU A 336 19.71 14.24 14.16
CA GLU A 336 20.91 15.06 14.26
C GLU A 336 21.59 14.90 15.64
N ASP A 337 20.81 14.89 16.71
CA ASP A 337 21.34 14.76 18.07
C ASP A 337 21.93 13.37 18.32
N LEU A 338 21.26 12.31 17.89
CA LEU A 338 21.81 10.94 17.91
C LEU A 338 23.11 10.86 17.09
N SER A 339 23.20 11.56 15.96
CA SER A 339 24.43 11.57 15.16
C SER A 339 25.56 12.33 15.88
N LYS A 340 25.28 13.40 16.60
CA LYS A 340 26.26 14.12 17.45
C LYS A 340 26.75 13.27 18.63
N GLU A 341 25.91 12.36 19.12
CA GLU A 341 26.28 11.35 20.12
C GLU A 341 27.16 10.23 19.56
N GLY A 342 27.39 10.22 18.24
CA GLY A 342 28.30 9.30 17.57
C GLY A 342 27.61 8.09 16.92
N TYR A 343 26.29 8.09 16.78
CA TYR A 343 25.57 7.03 16.07
C TYR A 343 25.51 7.31 14.56
N ASP A 344 25.81 6.28 13.77
CA ASP A 344 25.70 6.34 12.32
C ASP A 344 24.25 6.49 11.85
N TYR A 345 24.00 7.27 10.79
CA TYR A 345 22.68 7.43 10.16
C TYR A 345 22.08 6.10 9.69
N LYS A 346 22.91 5.13 9.24
CA LYS A 346 22.45 3.79 8.84
C LYS A 346 21.79 3.00 9.97
N ASN A 347 21.98 3.42 11.23
CA ASN A 347 21.38 2.82 12.41
C ASN A 347 19.97 3.35 12.70
N MET A 348 19.48 4.30 11.91
CA MET A 348 18.24 5.03 12.15
C MET A 348 17.27 4.77 10.99
N ALA A 349 16.01 4.45 11.31
CA ALA A 349 14.97 4.22 10.31
C ALA A 349 13.70 4.99 10.64
N ILE A 350 13.11 5.64 9.63
CA ILE A 350 11.77 6.24 9.70
C ILE A 350 10.81 5.30 8.99
N LEU A 351 9.79 4.86 9.71
CA LEU A 351 8.75 3.96 9.23
C LEU A 351 7.42 4.69 9.14
N TYR A 352 6.73 4.55 8.03
CA TYR A 352 5.43 5.16 7.78
C TYR A 352 4.46 4.17 7.11
N ARG A 353 3.16 4.47 7.13
CA ARG A 353 2.13 3.57 6.57
C ARG A 353 2.13 3.59 5.05
N THR A 354 2.25 4.76 4.42
CA THR A 354 2.22 4.92 2.96
C THR A 354 3.40 5.73 2.45
N ASN A 355 3.79 5.45 1.21
CA ASN A 355 4.91 6.14 0.57
C ASN A 355 4.69 7.66 0.40
N ALA A 356 3.44 8.12 0.35
CA ALA A 356 3.13 9.53 0.24
C ALA A 356 3.69 10.34 1.43
N GLN A 357 3.71 9.74 2.64
CA GLN A 357 4.23 10.38 3.84
C GLN A 357 5.72 10.73 3.78
N SER A 358 6.49 10.12 2.86
CA SER A 358 7.94 10.36 2.79
C SER A 358 8.29 11.79 2.38
N ARG A 359 7.42 12.49 1.60
CA ARG A 359 7.71 13.82 1.04
C ARG A 359 8.19 14.83 2.10
N VAL A 360 7.45 14.98 3.17
CA VAL A 360 7.75 15.96 4.22
C VAL A 360 9.09 15.67 4.91
N PHE A 361 9.41 14.37 5.08
CA PHE A 361 10.72 13.95 5.60
C PHE A 361 11.83 14.17 4.57
N GLU A 362 11.62 13.82 3.31
CA GLU A 362 12.58 14.04 2.22
C GLU A 362 12.97 15.52 2.11
N GLU A 363 11.98 16.42 2.02
CA GLU A 363 12.21 17.86 1.99
C GLU A 363 13.00 18.35 3.21
N SER A 364 12.66 17.85 4.40
CA SER A 364 13.33 18.24 5.64
C SER A 364 14.77 17.71 5.72
N PHE A 365 15.05 16.49 5.24
CA PHE A 365 16.42 15.95 5.14
C PHE A 365 17.27 16.75 4.17
N MET A 366 16.71 17.16 3.03
CA MET A 366 17.40 17.97 2.04
C MET A 366 17.78 19.34 2.60
N ILE A 367 16.85 20.04 3.27
CA ILE A 367 17.13 21.34 3.91
C ILE A 367 18.29 21.22 4.92
N LYS A 368 18.41 20.08 5.60
CA LYS A 368 19.44 19.83 6.61
C LYS A 368 20.72 19.19 6.07
N ASN A 369 20.78 18.88 4.78
CA ASN A 369 21.90 18.12 4.16
C ASN A 369 22.20 16.79 4.85
N ILE A 370 21.19 16.08 5.35
CA ILE A 370 21.35 14.76 5.95
C ILE A 370 21.11 13.70 4.87
N PRO A 371 22.06 12.79 4.65
CA PRO A 371 21.91 11.74 3.64
C PRO A 371 20.84 10.72 4.05
N TYR A 372 19.94 10.40 3.13
CA TYR A 372 18.88 9.41 3.33
C TYR A 372 18.74 8.49 2.12
N ARG A 373 18.02 7.37 2.28
CA ARG A 373 17.60 6.48 1.20
C ARG A 373 16.19 5.95 1.43
N ILE A 374 15.45 5.77 0.35
CA ILE A 374 14.12 5.16 0.40
C ILE A 374 14.23 3.69 -0.02
N VAL A 375 13.72 2.80 0.81
CA VAL A 375 13.68 1.36 0.51
C VAL A 375 12.33 0.99 -0.10
N GLY A 376 12.37 0.33 -1.25
CA GLY A 376 11.16 -0.10 -1.97
C GLY A 376 10.41 1.01 -2.69
N GLY A 377 11.05 2.14 -2.92
CA GLY A 377 10.46 3.29 -3.61
C GLY A 377 11.49 4.15 -4.34
N THR A 378 10.98 5.17 -5.00
CA THR A 378 11.77 6.26 -5.58
C THR A 378 11.47 7.54 -4.81
N ASN A 379 12.40 8.49 -4.83
CA ASN A 379 12.22 9.81 -4.22
C ASN A 379 10.93 10.45 -4.72
N PHE A 380 10.25 11.20 -3.86
CA PHE A 380 8.90 11.69 -4.12
C PHE A 380 8.77 12.40 -5.47
N TYR A 381 9.64 13.38 -5.73
CA TYR A 381 9.60 14.15 -6.97
C TYR A 381 10.09 13.40 -8.22
N GLN A 382 10.70 12.22 -8.04
CA GLN A 382 11.10 11.33 -9.13
C GLN A 382 10.00 10.34 -9.53
N ARG A 383 8.91 10.20 -8.73
CA ARG A 383 7.79 9.30 -9.02
C ARG A 383 7.09 9.71 -10.31
N LYS A 384 6.68 8.70 -11.07
CA LYS A 384 6.11 8.90 -12.42
C LYS A 384 4.91 9.84 -12.41
N GLU A 385 3.93 9.58 -11.56
CA GLU A 385 2.69 10.36 -11.45
C GLU A 385 2.95 11.80 -10.99
N VAL A 386 3.90 11.99 -10.08
CA VAL A 386 4.33 13.32 -9.61
C VAL A 386 4.98 14.08 -10.76
N LYS A 387 5.94 13.46 -11.48
CA LYS A 387 6.57 14.05 -12.66
C LYS A 387 5.57 14.36 -13.78
N ASP A 388 4.56 13.52 -13.96
CA ASP A 388 3.54 13.74 -15.00
C ASP A 388 2.72 14.99 -14.68
N ILE A 389 2.24 15.15 -13.44
CA ILE A 389 1.49 16.34 -13.03
C ILE A 389 2.38 17.60 -13.02
N LEU A 390 3.61 17.50 -12.50
CA LEU A 390 4.56 18.60 -12.56
C LEU A 390 4.86 19.04 -14.01
N SER A 391 4.91 18.09 -14.94
CA SER A 391 5.11 18.44 -16.36
C SER A 391 3.91 19.18 -16.94
N TYR A 392 2.68 18.90 -16.52
CA TYR A 392 1.52 19.72 -16.85
C TYR A 392 1.68 21.15 -16.34
N LEU A 393 2.02 21.29 -15.05
CA LEU A 393 2.24 22.62 -14.46
C LEU A 393 3.35 23.37 -15.14
N LYS A 394 4.49 22.73 -15.47
CA LYS A 394 5.60 23.31 -16.25
C LYS A 394 5.16 23.81 -17.61
N VAL A 395 4.35 23.03 -18.34
CA VAL A 395 3.86 23.42 -19.68
C VAL A 395 2.88 24.60 -19.60
N VAL A 396 2.11 24.68 -18.52
CA VAL A 396 1.23 25.85 -18.28
C VAL A 396 2.04 27.11 -18.03
N ASP A 397 3.07 27.03 -17.20
CA ASP A 397 3.98 28.12 -16.85
C ASP A 397 4.89 28.49 -18.04
N ASN A 398 5.64 27.52 -18.56
CA ASN A 398 6.59 27.69 -19.64
C ASN A 398 6.29 26.77 -20.84
N GLY A 399 5.71 27.32 -21.90
CA GLY A 399 5.40 26.56 -23.11
C GLY A 399 6.59 26.21 -24.01
N LEU A 400 7.77 26.67 -23.67
CA LEU A 400 8.99 26.36 -24.43
C LEU A 400 9.69 25.07 -23.95
N ASP A 401 9.21 24.46 -22.84
CA ASP A 401 9.75 23.18 -22.34
C ASP A 401 9.21 22.00 -23.15
N ASP A 402 9.86 21.75 -24.29
CA ASP A 402 9.51 20.64 -25.19
C ASP A 402 9.58 19.27 -24.51
N LEU A 403 10.43 19.07 -23.50
CA LEU A 403 10.53 17.80 -22.77
C LEU A 403 9.27 17.56 -21.95
N ALA A 404 8.79 18.59 -21.25
CA ALA A 404 7.55 18.53 -20.49
C ALA A 404 6.34 18.30 -21.41
N VAL A 405 6.27 19.00 -22.55
CA VAL A 405 5.17 18.82 -23.53
C VAL A 405 5.15 17.38 -24.07
N ARG A 406 6.31 16.84 -24.49
CA ARG A 406 6.42 15.45 -25.00
C ARG A 406 6.05 14.42 -23.96
N ARG A 407 6.33 14.69 -22.69
CA ARG A 407 5.96 13.80 -21.59
C ARG A 407 4.45 13.69 -21.45
N ILE A 408 3.72 14.81 -21.51
CA ILE A 408 2.28 14.84 -21.19
C ILE A 408 1.35 14.67 -22.39
N ILE A 409 1.82 14.85 -23.62
CA ILE A 409 0.97 14.87 -24.83
C ILE A 409 0.10 13.62 -24.97
N ASN A 410 0.59 12.48 -24.50
CA ASN A 410 -0.15 11.20 -24.51
C ASN A 410 -0.32 10.58 -23.11
N VAL A 411 -0.25 11.37 -22.05
CA VAL A 411 -0.48 10.97 -20.66
C VAL A 411 -1.53 11.89 -20.03
N PRO A 412 -2.69 11.38 -19.63
CA PRO A 412 -3.23 10.05 -19.93
C PRO A 412 -3.40 9.76 -21.40
N ARG A 413 -3.60 8.50 -21.73
CA ARG A 413 -3.54 8.01 -23.12
C ARG A 413 -4.58 8.66 -24.03
N ARG A 414 -4.11 9.46 -25.03
CA ARG A 414 -4.96 10.15 -26.05
C ARG A 414 -4.89 9.50 -27.42
N GLY A 415 -4.09 8.45 -27.59
CA GLY A 415 -3.86 7.79 -28.87
C GLY A 415 -2.97 8.62 -29.82
N ILE A 416 -2.06 9.42 -29.24
CA ILE A 416 -1.02 10.15 -29.93
C ILE A 416 0.26 9.31 -29.86
N GLY A 417 0.62 8.66 -30.94
CA GLY A 417 1.79 7.77 -30.99
C GLY A 417 3.08 8.47 -31.43
N ALA A 418 4.21 7.76 -31.30
CA ALA A 418 5.55 8.26 -31.62
C ALA A 418 5.65 8.83 -33.05
N ALA A 419 5.03 8.18 -34.05
CA ALA A 419 5.03 8.67 -35.42
C ALA A 419 4.31 10.02 -35.59
N THR A 420 3.29 10.30 -34.79
CA THR A 420 2.61 11.59 -34.78
C THR A 420 3.47 12.67 -34.12
N ILE A 421 4.11 12.31 -32.99
CA ILE A 421 5.05 13.19 -32.27
C ILE A 421 6.20 13.59 -33.21
N GLU A 422 6.74 12.65 -33.97
CA GLU A 422 7.84 12.95 -34.94
C GLU A 422 7.41 13.90 -36.03
N LYS A 423 6.20 13.77 -36.59
CA LYS A 423 5.66 14.71 -37.58
C LYS A 423 5.56 16.15 -37.05
N ILE A 424 5.11 16.29 -35.77
CA ILE A 424 5.06 17.60 -35.13
C ILE A 424 6.47 18.15 -34.92
N ASN A 425 7.42 17.29 -34.53
CA ASN A 425 8.80 17.65 -34.30
C ASN A 425 9.46 18.20 -35.61
N VAL A 426 9.29 17.50 -36.73
CA VAL A 426 9.79 17.94 -38.05
C VAL A 426 9.24 19.32 -38.38
N TYR A 427 7.93 19.54 -38.23
CA TYR A 427 7.31 20.83 -38.49
C TYR A 427 7.83 21.93 -37.55
N ALA A 428 8.02 21.64 -36.26
CA ALA A 428 8.57 22.60 -35.31
C ALA A 428 9.99 23.03 -35.70
N VAL A 429 10.84 22.10 -36.09
CA VAL A 429 12.21 22.38 -36.55
C VAL A 429 12.21 23.17 -37.86
N GLU A 430 11.40 22.79 -38.84
CA GLU A 430 11.32 23.47 -40.16
C GLU A 430 10.86 24.93 -40.04
N HIS A 431 9.98 25.22 -39.07
CA HIS A 431 9.42 26.56 -38.86
C HIS A 431 10.11 27.35 -37.74
N ASN A 432 11.11 26.75 -37.09
CA ASN A 432 11.84 27.33 -35.94
C ASN A 432 10.92 27.84 -34.84
N ILE A 433 9.95 26.98 -34.44
CA ILE A 433 8.98 27.21 -33.35
C ILE A 433 9.07 26.13 -32.29
N SER A 434 8.51 26.35 -31.10
CA SER A 434 8.46 25.33 -30.04
C SER A 434 7.58 24.15 -30.47
N PHE A 435 7.79 23.00 -29.84
CA PHE A 435 6.96 21.82 -30.06
C PHE A 435 5.49 22.10 -29.72
N LEU A 436 5.23 22.91 -28.67
CA LEU A 436 3.87 23.30 -28.28
C LEU A 436 3.23 24.22 -29.32
N ASP A 437 3.98 25.18 -29.87
CA ASP A 437 3.48 26.06 -30.94
C ASP A 437 3.16 25.27 -32.20
N ALA A 438 3.95 24.25 -32.51
CA ALA A 438 3.65 23.31 -33.58
C ALA A 438 2.36 22.51 -33.27
N CYS A 439 2.09 22.14 -32.00
CA CYS A 439 0.81 21.56 -31.65
C CYS A 439 -0.35 22.54 -31.82
N PHE A 440 -0.17 23.82 -31.50
CA PHE A 440 -1.16 24.87 -31.74
C PHE A 440 -1.43 25.12 -33.23
N SER A 441 -0.48 24.79 -34.05
CA SER A 441 -0.54 24.94 -35.53
C SER A 441 -0.90 23.61 -36.25
N ALA A 442 -1.49 22.64 -35.52
CA ALA A 442 -1.75 21.29 -36.04
C ALA A 442 -2.58 21.25 -37.33
N ASP A 443 -3.46 22.21 -37.53
CA ASP A 443 -4.26 22.31 -38.77
C ASP A 443 -3.43 22.63 -40.00
N SER A 444 -2.30 23.30 -39.81
CA SER A 444 -1.31 23.63 -40.90
C SER A 444 -0.38 22.47 -41.21
N ILE A 445 -0.39 21.38 -40.47
CA ILE A 445 0.48 20.21 -40.67
C ILE A 445 -0.27 19.13 -41.44
N ASP A 446 -0.14 19.12 -42.77
CA ASP A 446 -0.87 18.18 -43.61
C ASP A 446 -0.55 16.71 -43.34
N THR A 447 0.69 16.41 -42.97
CA THR A 447 1.16 15.07 -42.69
C THR A 447 0.49 14.40 -41.48
N LEU A 448 -0.21 15.16 -40.61
CA LEU A 448 -0.91 14.62 -39.42
C LEU A 448 -2.20 13.86 -39.76
N GLY A 449 -2.88 14.21 -40.86
CA GLY A 449 -4.14 13.56 -41.25
C GLY A 449 -5.16 13.51 -40.12
N ASN A 450 -5.69 12.32 -39.80
CA ASN A 450 -6.70 12.15 -38.77
C ASN A 450 -6.17 12.43 -37.32
N ALA A 451 -4.87 12.55 -37.13
CA ALA A 451 -4.29 12.87 -35.83
C ALA A 451 -4.49 14.37 -35.47
N LYS A 452 -4.78 15.24 -36.45
CA LYS A 452 -5.04 16.69 -36.22
C LYS A 452 -6.04 16.89 -35.07
N LYS A 453 -7.17 16.20 -35.13
CA LYS A 453 -8.22 16.32 -34.09
C LYS A 453 -7.72 16.02 -32.66
N LYS A 454 -6.81 15.03 -32.52
CA LYS A 454 -6.27 14.65 -31.21
C LYS A 454 -5.26 15.68 -30.70
N ILE A 455 -4.45 16.22 -31.62
CA ILE A 455 -3.48 17.27 -31.29
C ILE A 455 -4.20 18.57 -30.93
N ASN A 456 -5.21 18.98 -31.71
CA ASN A 456 -6.04 20.14 -31.38
C ASN A 456 -6.71 19.97 -30.01
N GLY A 457 -7.26 18.79 -29.69
CA GLY A 457 -7.82 18.52 -28.37
C GLY A 457 -6.81 18.66 -27.23
N PHE A 458 -5.56 18.24 -27.43
CA PHE A 458 -4.49 18.47 -26.47
C PHE A 458 -4.11 19.98 -26.39
N ALA A 459 -3.98 20.64 -27.51
CA ALA A 459 -3.65 22.06 -27.58
C ALA A 459 -4.73 22.91 -26.88
N ASP A 460 -6.01 22.59 -27.08
CA ASP A 460 -7.12 23.27 -26.43
C ASP A 460 -7.12 23.09 -24.92
N LEU A 461 -6.79 21.89 -24.42
CA LEU A 461 -6.59 21.65 -22.98
C LEU A 461 -5.51 22.57 -22.40
N ILE A 462 -4.36 22.70 -23.07
CA ILE A 462 -3.27 23.56 -22.57
C ILE A 462 -3.68 25.04 -22.59
N ARG A 463 -4.41 25.50 -23.64
CA ARG A 463 -4.96 26.87 -23.65
C ARG A 463 -5.89 27.13 -22.47
N GLU A 464 -6.75 26.17 -22.19
CA GLU A 464 -7.72 26.28 -21.10
C GLU A 464 -7.01 26.29 -19.73
N PHE A 465 -5.99 25.47 -19.53
CA PHE A 465 -5.21 25.47 -18.29
C PHE A 465 -4.48 26.80 -18.09
N ARG A 466 -3.91 27.40 -19.15
CA ARG A 466 -3.30 28.72 -19.08
C ARG A 466 -4.30 29.82 -18.76
N ARG A 467 -5.51 29.74 -19.31
CA ARG A 467 -6.60 30.66 -18.96
C ARG A 467 -6.96 30.53 -17.47
N LYS A 468 -7.09 29.30 -16.99
CA LYS A 468 -7.42 29.02 -15.57
C LYS A 468 -6.34 29.51 -14.62
N MET A 469 -5.06 29.42 -14.99
CA MET A 469 -3.96 29.97 -14.20
C MET A 469 -4.11 31.48 -13.96
N GLN A 470 -4.69 32.23 -14.89
CA GLN A 470 -4.88 33.68 -14.77
C GLN A 470 -6.13 34.06 -13.96
N GLU A 471 -7.08 33.14 -13.79
CA GLU A 471 -8.39 33.42 -13.20
C GLU A 471 -8.56 32.88 -11.77
N GLY A 472 -7.73 31.91 -11.35
CA GLY A 472 -7.93 31.14 -10.12
C GLY A 472 -6.68 30.98 -9.28
N SER A 473 -6.81 30.20 -8.21
CA SER A 473 -5.72 29.80 -7.34
C SER A 473 -4.91 28.64 -7.92
N LEU A 474 -3.70 28.39 -7.41
CA LEU A 474 -2.88 27.26 -7.80
C LEU A 474 -3.55 25.92 -7.42
N GLU A 475 -4.29 25.90 -6.30
CA GLU A 475 -5.10 24.76 -5.89
C GLU A 475 -6.19 24.45 -6.92
N GLU A 476 -6.93 25.49 -7.38
CA GLU A 476 -7.99 25.33 -8.39
C GLU A 476 -7.41 24.87 -9.72
N LEU A 477 -6.30 25.43 -10.15
CA LEU A 477 -5.57 25.01 -11.35
C LEU A 477 -5.14 23.54 -11.28
N PHE A 478 -4.54 23.12 -10.18
CA PHE A 478 -4.09 21.74 -9.98
C PHE A 478 -5.26 20.74 -10.08
N LYS A 479 -6.36 21.03 -9.38
CA LYS A 479 -7.56 20.19 -9.41
C LYS A 479 -8.16 20.15 -10.82
N TYR A 480 -8.23 21.29 -11.48
CA TYR A 480 -8.74 21.37 -12.84
C TYR A 480 -7.90 20.54 -13.82
N ILE A 481 -6.57 20.59 -13.72
CA ILE A 481 -5.67 19.75 -14.54
C ILE A 481 -5.94 18.25 -14.28
N THR A 482 -6.02 17.83 -13.04
CA THR A 482 -6.21 16.40 -12.70
C THR A 482 -7.58 15.88 -13.13
N ASP A 483 -8.60 16.71 -13.06
CA ASP A 483 -9.98 16.36 -13.42
C ASP A 483 -10.18 16.36 -14.96
N GLU A 484 -9.80 17.42 -15.67
CA GLU A 484 -10.00 17.53 -17.12
C GLU A 484 -9.12 16.55 -17.92
N THR A 485 -7.92 16.25 -17.42
CA THR A 485 -7.11 15.20 -18.03
C THR A 485 -7.65 13.80 -17.75
N GLY A 486 -8.45 13.61 -16.73
CA GLY A 486 -8.94 12.34 -16.24
C GLY A 486 -7.84 11.49 -15.61
N TYR A 487 -6.73 12.09 -15.15
CA TYR A 487 -5.56 11.35 -14.63
C TYR A 487 -5.95 10.50 -13.41
N ILE A 488 -6.58 11.12 -12.41
CA ILE A 488 -7.05 10.43 -11.21
C ILE A 488 -8.16 9.41 -11.55
N ALA A 489 -9.07 9.76 -12.46
CA ALA A 489 -10.13 8.85 -12.89
C ALA A 489 -9.58 7.57 -13.55
N ASN A 490 -8.51 7.70 -14.35
CA ASN A 490 -7.84 6.54 -14.96
C ASN A 490 -7.14 5.67 -13.90
N LEU A 491 -6.52 6.27 -12.89
CA LEU A 491 -5.93 5.50 -11.78
C LEU A 491 -7.00 4.79 -10.96
N LYS A 492 -8.09 5.47 -10.60
CA LYS A 492 -9.22 4.85 -9.88
C LYS A 492 -9.83 3.66 -10.64
N ALA A 493 -9.87 3.75 -11.97
CA ALA A 493 -10.36 2.66 -12.81
C ALA A 493 -9.43 1.44 -12.85
N GLU A 494 -8.19 1.55 -12.39
CA GLU A 494 -7.28 0.42 -12.24
C GLU A 494 -7.67 -0.49 -11.05
N GLU A 495 -8.34 0.05 -10.01
CA GLU A 495 -8.80 -0.66 -8.78
C GLU A 495 -7.68 -1.50 -8.15
N THR A 496 -6.47 -0.93 -8.02
CA THR A 496 -5.29 -1.59 -7.45
C THR A 496 -4.68 -0.76 -6.33
N GLU A 497 -4.07 -1.40 -5.35
CA GLU A 497 -3.34 -0.73 -4.27
C GLU A 497 -2.22 0.19 -4.80
N GLU A 498 -1.54 -0.23 -5.87
CA GLU A 498 -0.52 0.62 -6.51
C GLU A 498 -1.13 1.89 -7.11
N ALA A 499 -2.33 1.81 -7.72
CA ALA A 499 -3.03 2.98 -8.24
C ALA A 499 -3.53 3.89 -7.10
N GLU A 500 -3.98 3.32 -5.99
CA GLU A 500 -4.31 4.07 -4.78
C GLU A 500 -3.09 4.81 -4.23
N GLY A 501 -1.94 4.14 -4.12
CA GLY A 501 -0.68 4.77 -3.71
C GLY A 501 -0.23 5.90 -4.66
N ARG A 502 -0.47 5.77 -5.97
CA ARG A 502 -0.22 6.86 -6.93
C ARG A 502 -1.19 8.03 -6.74
N ILE A 503 -2.45 7.76 -6.42
CA ILE A 503 -3.43 8.80 -6.09
C ILE A 503 -3.03 9.53 -4.81
N GLU A 504 -2.55 8.81 -3.79
CA GLU A 504 -2.00 9.40 -2.57
C GLU A 504 -0.82 10.33 -2.86
N ASN A 505 0.09 9.92 -3.75
CA ASN A 505 1.22 10.76 -4.19
C ASN A 505 0.76 12.04 -4.90
N ILE A 506 -0.27 11.97 -5.74
CA ILE A 506 -0.87 13.16 -6.39
C ILE A 506 -1.53 14.07 -5.36
N ASN A 507 -2.25 13.50 -4.38
CA ASN A 507 -2.85 14.26 -3.29
C ASN A 507 -1.79 14.92 -2.41
N GLU A 508 -0.66 14.26 -2.20
CA GLU A 508 0.46 14.81 -1.44
C GLU A 508 1.15 15.97 -2.19
N LEU A 509 1.24 15.89 -3.52
CA LEU A 509 1.67 17.02 -4.32
C LEU A 509 0.66 18.19 -4.25
N LEU A 510 -0.64 17.91 -4.24
CA LEU A 510 -1.67 18.93 -4.00
C LEU A 510 -1.49 19.58 -2.62
N ASN A 511 -1.20 18.80 -1.58
CA ASN A 511 -0.92 19.33 -0.25
C ASN A 511 0.24 20.33 -0.27
N LYS A 512 1.32 20.04 -1.02
CA LYS A 512 2.45 20.96 -1.21
C LYS A 512 2.02 22.26 -1.90
N VAL A 513 1.21 22.17 -2.95
CA VAL A 513 0.68 23.34 -3.68
C VAL A 513 -0.15 24.23 -2.75
N VAL A 514 -1.07 23.63 -1.98
CA VAL A 514 -1.95 24.36 -1.04
C VAL A 514 -1.14 24.99 0.09
N THR A 515 -0.16 24.29 0.63
CA THR A 515 0.71 24.83 1.68
C THR A 515 1.50 26.03 1.17
N TYR A 516 2.13 25.92 0.00
CA TYR A 516 2.84 27.02 -0.62
C TYR A 516 1.93 28.25 -0.82
N GLU A 517 0.72 28.03 -1.34
CA GLU A 517 -0.25 29.11 -1.60
C GLU A 517 -0.71 29.82 -0.31
N GLN A 518 -0.73 29.10 0.82
CA GLN A 518 -1.08 29.66 2.13
C GLN A 518 0.08 30.44 2.78
N GLU A 519 1.32 30.09 2.47
CA GLU A 519 2.54 30.68 3.07
C GLU A 519 3.11 31.85 2.24
N ALA A 520 2.85 31.88 0.93
CA ALA A 520 3.32 32.93 0.04
C ALA A 520 2.51 34.22 0.17
N GLU A 521 3.16 35.38 0.16
CA GLU A 521 2.50 36.69 0.11
C GLU A 521 1.76 36.88 -1.22
N GLU A 522 2.40 36.51 -2.33
CA GLU A 522 1.80 36.42 -3.66
C GLU A 522 2.20 35.06 -4.26
N ALA A 523 1.24 34.13 -4.36
CA ALA A 523 1.50 32.81 -4.87
C ALA A 523 1.75 32.82 -6.40
N SER A 524 2.88 32.30 -6.83
CA SER A 524 3.30 32.19 -8.24
C SER A 524 3.59 30.75 -8.60
N LEU A 525 3.08 30.30 -9.77
CA LEU A 525 3.37 28.95 -10.28
C LEU A 525 4.86 28.77 -10.56
N SER A 526 5.51 29.78 -11.12
CA SER A 526 6.95 29.74 -11.43
C SER A 526 7.79 29.56 -10.17
N GLU A 527 7.49 30.29 -9.09
CA GLU A 527 8.21 30.17 -7.81
C GLU A 527 7.97 28.83 -7.15
N LEU A 528 6.74 28.30 -7.17
CA LEU A 528 6.45 26.94 -6.70
C LEU A 528 7.27 25.89 -7.44
N LEU A 529 7.35 26.00 -8.79
CA LEU A 529 8.13 25.07 -9.61
C LEU A 529 9.64 25.20 -9.36
N GLU A 530 10.12 26.40 -9.10
CA GLU A 530 11.52 26.67 -8.71
C GLU A 530 11.84 26.04 -7.35
N GLU A 531 10.98 26.23 -6.34
CA GLU A 531 11.14 25.62 -5.04
C GLU A 531 11.21 24.09 -5.13
N ILE A 532 10.29 23.49 -5.91
CA ILE A 532 10.27 22.03 -6.14
C ILE A 532 11.53 21.58 -6.88
N ALA A 533 12.01 22.33 -7.86
CA ALA A 533 13.21 21.98 -8.63
C ALA A 533 14.47 22.01 -7.75
N LEU A 534 14.61 23.03 -6.88
CA LEU A 534 15.73 23.15 -5.96
C LEU A 534 15.78 21.99 -4.96
N VAL A 535 14.62 21.52 -4.51
CA VAL A 535 14.50 20.35 -3.65
C VAL A 535 14.91 19.08 -4.40
N ALA A 536 14.49 18.89 -5.64
CA ALA A 536 14.77 17.69 -6.42
C ALA A 536 16.24 17.52 -6.85
N ASP A 537 17.02 18.60 -6.98
CA ASP A 537 18.43 18.55 -7.43
C ASP A 537 19.40 18.15 -6.30
N ILE A 538 19.05 18.34 -5.05
CA ILE A 538 19.87 17.96 -3.89
C ILE A 538 19.96 16.43 -3.72
N ASP A 539 19.04 15.67 -4.32
CA ASP A 539 19.01 14.20 -4.25
C ASP A 539 20.22 13.49 -4.90
N ASN A 540 21.09 14.20 -5.62
CA ASN A 540 22.26 13.64 -6.30
C ASN A 540 23.56 13.63 -5.46
N LEU A 541 23.46 13.92 -4.15
CA LEU A 541 24.63 13.95 -3.26
C LEU A 541 25.07 12.55 -2.84
N GLU A 542 26.29 12.24 -3.22
CA GLU A 542 27.24 11.19 -2.79
C GLU A 542 26.75 9.83 -2.30
N ASP A 543 27.36 8.79 -2.87
CA ASP A 543 27.17 7.36 -2.59
C ASP A 543 27.81 6.93 -1.26
N SER A 544 27.39 7.51 -0.13
CA SER A 544 27.84 7.04 1.19
C SER A 544 26.87 5.96 1.71
N ASP A 545 27.39 4.87 2.26
CA ASP A 545 26.61 3.82 2.92
C ASP A 545 25.96 4.28 4.24
N ASN A 546 26.36 5.43 4.79
CA ASN A 546 25.87 5.98 6.04
C ASN A 546 24.69 6.93 5.81
N ARG A 547 23.49 6.38 5.62
CA ARG A 547 22.26 7.11 5.30
C ARG A 547 21.10 6.71 6.21
N VAL A 548 20.26 7.67 6.59
CA VAL A 548 18.99 7.37 7.27
C VAL A 548 18.08 6.60 6.32
N VAL A 549 17.39 5.59 6.84
CA VAL A 549 16.57 4.69 6.02
C VAL A 549 15.10 5.07 6.17
N LEU A 550 14.44 5.38 5.05
CA LEU A 550 13.01 5.67 4.97
C LEU A 550 12.30 4.51 4.29
N MET A 551 11.21 4.01 4.88
CA MET A 551 10.43 2.94 4.27
C MET A 551 9.02 2.83 4.83
N THR A 552 8.15 2.11 4.12
CA THR A 552 6.86 1.72 4.70
C THR A 552 7.04 0.65 5.77
N LEU A 553 6.09 0.58 6.70
CA LEU A 553 6.03 -0.48 7.72
C LEU A 553 6.07 -1.88 7.10
N HIS A 554 5.44 -2.10 5.95
CA HIS A 554 5.48 -3.37 5.22
C HIS A 554 6.90 -3.71 4.72
N SER A 555 7.61 -2.72 4.19
CA SER A 555 8.98 -2.90 3.70
C SER A 555 9.99 -3.14 4.83
N ALA A 556 9.63 -2.80 6.08
CA ALA A 556 10.47 -3.00 7.25
C ALA A 556 10.48 -4.45 7.75
N LYS A 557 9.56 -5.31 7.27
CA LYS A 557 9.56 -6.74 7.63
C LYS A 557 10.89 -7.39 7.23
N GLY A 558 11.47 -8.16 8.16
CA GLY A 558 12.79 -8.80 7.97
C GLY A 558 14.00 -7.91 8.30
N LEU A 559 13.81 -6.58 8.44
CA LEU A 559 14.88 -5.64 8.79
C LEU A 559 14.88 -5.33 10.29
N GLU A 560 15.95 -4.66 10.76
CA GLU A 560 16.08 -4.26 12.17
C GLU A 560 17.08 -3.10 12.31
N PHE A 561 16.76 -2.16 13.20
CA PHE A 561 17.54 -0.94 13.40
C PHE A 561 17.70 -0.62 14.89
N PRO A 562 18.85 -0.06 15.32
CA PRO A 562 19.01 0.44 16.68
C PRO A 562 17.95 1.46 17.09
N TYR A 563 17.65 2.42 16.21
CA TYR A 563 16.73 3.53 16.43
C TYR A 563 15.62 3.52 15.37
N VAL A 564 14.37 3.45 15.79
CA VAL A 564 13.22 3.41 14.89
C VAL A 564 12.23 4.52 15.24
N PHE A 565 11.82 5.27 14.23
CA PHE A 565 10.81 6.30 14.29
C PHE A 565 9.57 5.82 13.52
N ILE A 566 8.43 5.62 14.20
CA ILE A 566 7.15 5.31 13.54
C ILE A 566 6.30 6.58 13.53
N CYS A 567 6.03 7.08 12.33
CA CYS A 567 5.41 8.38 12.11
C CYS A 567 3.95 8.27 11.65
N GLY A 568 3.16 9.31 11.93
CA GLY A 568 1.77 9.34 11.49
C GLY A 568 0.88 8.37 12.26
N MET A 569 1.12 8.20 13.56
CA MET A 569 0.32 7.37 14.47
C MET A 569 -1.04 8.03 14.74
N GLU A 570 -1.92 8.00 13.71
CA GLU A 570 -3.22 8.68 13.69
C GLU A 570 -4.30 7.77 13.11
N ASP A 571 -5.47 7.69 13.77
CA ASP A 571 -6.64 6.99 13.19
C ASP A 571 -7.02 7.64 11.85
N GLY A 572 -7.07 6.85 10.78
CA GLY A 572 -7.28 7.31 9.41
C GLY A 572 -5.99 7.34 8.55
N ILE A 573 -4.82 7.22 9.21
CA ILE A 573 -3.52 7.02 8.55
C ILE A 573 -2.94 5.67 8.96
N PHE A 574 -2.73 5.47 10.25
CA PHE A 574 -2.31 4.21 10.83
C PHE A 574 -3.01 3.97 12.18
N PRO A 575 -4.07 3.14 12.20
CA PRO A 575 -4.64 2.34 11.09
C PRO A 575 -5.23 3.19 9.98
N SER A 576 -5.29 2.62 8.76
CA SER A 576 -5.80 3.29 7.58
C SER A 576 -7.28 3.66 7.71
N TYR A 577 -7.73 4.69 6.95
CA TYR A 577 -9.13 5.10 6.95
C TYR A 577 -10.08 3.96 6.55
N MET A 578 -9.70 3.18 5.54
CA MET A 578 -10.49 2.03 5.08
C MET A 578 -10.66 1.00 6.18
N THR A 579 -9.59 0.67 6.90
CA THR A 579 -9.61 -0.25 8.03
C THR A 579 -10.46 0.27 9.19
N VAL A 580 -10.38 1.57 9.50
CA VAL A 580 -11.20 2.17 10.58
C VAL A 580 -12.69 2.08 10.25
N MET A 581 -13.05 2.15 8.97
CA MET A 581 -14.43 2.07 8.48
C MET A 581 -14.89 0.65 8.13
N SER A 582 -13.99 -0.32 8.10
CA SER A 582 -14.29 -1.72 7.80
C SER A 582 -15.19 -2.32 8.89
N GLU A 583 -16.14 -3.16 8.48
CA GLU A 583 -16.95 -3.99 9.38
C GLU A 583 -16.24 -5.33 9.69
N ASP A 584 -15.17 -5.66 8.97
CA ASP A 584 -14.36 -6.86 9.18
C ASP A 584 -13.31 -6.60 10.28
N ASP A 585 -13.44 -7.31 11.40
CA ASP A 585 -12.46 -7.24 12.50
C ASP A 585 -11.06 -7.73 12.06
N ASP A 586 -10.97 -8.61 11.05
CA ASP A 586 -9.72 -9.15 10.53
C ASP A 586 -8.82 -8.06 9.92
N ASP A 587 -9.40 -6.99 9.33
CA ASP A 587 -8.65 -5.88 8.76
C ASP A 587 -7.94 -5.06 9.84
N MET A 588 -8.61 -4.84 10.98
CA MET A 588 -8.00 -4.17 12.13
C MET A 588 -6.93 -5.04 12.80
N GLU A 589 -7.12 -6.35 12.82
CA GLU A 589 -6.11 -7.28 13.32
C GLU A 589 -4.85 -7.29 12.44
N GLU A 590 -4.99 -7.15 11.12
CA GLU A 590 -3.84 -7.04 10.20
C GLU A 590 -3.08 -5.73 10.40
N GLU A 591 -3.76 -4.58 10.51
CA GLU A 591 -3.11 -3.30 10.82
C GLU A 591 -2.39 -3.34 12.20
N ARG A 592 -2.94 -4.07 13.17
CA ARG A 592 -2.28 -4.25 14.47
C ARG A 592 -1.05 -5.15 14.37
N ARG A 593 -1.08 -6.19 13.53
CA ARG A 593 0.13 -6.98 13.21
C ARG A 593 1.19 -6.11 12.54
N LEU A 594 0.77 -5.19 11.67
CA LEU A 594 1.68 -4.24 11.04
C LEU A 594 2.32 -3.29 12.07
N CYS A 595 1.54 -2.84 13.08
CA CYS A 595 2.06 -2.07 14.20
C CYS A 595 3.07 -2.89 15.02
N TYR A 596 2.73 -4.12 15.36
CA TYR A 596 3.63 -5.05 16.04
C TYR A 596 4.93 -5.28 15.24
N VAL A 597 4.85 -5.45 13.92
CA VAL A 597 6.02 -5.54 13.04
C VAL A 597 6.86 -4.28 13.18
N GLY A 598 6.28 -3.09 13.08
CA GLY A 598 6.99 -1.82 13.21
C GLY A 598 7.73 -1.69 14.56
N ILE A 599 7.04 -1.91 15.67
CA ILE A 599 7.61 -1.85 17.03
C ILE A 599 8.79 -2.82 17.17
N THR A 600 8.64 -4.05 16.69
CA THR A 600 9.68 -5.09 16.80
C THR A 600 10.85 -4.91 15.83
N ARG A 601 10.90 -3.83 15.04
CA ARG A 601 12.09 -3.46 14.24
C ARG A 601 13.13 -2.76 15.08
N ALA A 602 12.73 -2.14 16.19
CA ALA A 602 13.63 -1.41 17.08
C ALA A 602 14.47 -2.35 17.97
N LYS A 603 15.78 -2.07 18.06
CA LYS A 603 16.70 -2.78 18.96
C LYS A 603 16.84 -2.05 20.28
N LYS A 604 17.18 -0.75 20.24
CA LYS A 604 17.55 0.06 21.40
C LYS A 604 16.46 1.03 21.80
N LYS A 605 15.95 1.83 20.86
CA LYS A 605 15.01 2.90 21.16
C LYS A 605 13.93 3.02 20.08
N LEU A 606 12.72 3.27 20.53
CA LEU A 606 11.54 3.44 19.71
C LEU A 606 10.91 4.81 19.96
N TYR A 607 10.69 5.55 18.87
CA TYR A 607 10.00 6.84 18.86
C TYR A 607 8.70 6.67 18.09
N LEU A 608 7.61 7.17 18.64
CA LEU A 608 6.29 7.18 18.03
C LEU A 608 5.82 8.62 17.89
N SER A 609 5.24 8.98 16.76
CA SER A 609 4.78 10.36 16.56
C SER A 609 3.45 10.47 15.83
N ALA A 610 2.73 11.55 16.09
CA ALA A 610 1.48 11.92 15.47
C ALA A 610 1.41 13.43 15.25
N ALA A 611 0.62 13.89 14.28
CA ALA A 611 0.29 15.29 14.08
C ALA A 611 -1.17 15.56 14.48
N LYS A 612 -1.43 16.70 15.20
CA LYS A 612 -2.79 17.13 15.56
C LYS A 612 -3.61 17.49 14.33
N ARG A 613 -2.96 18.09 13.35
CA ARG A 613 -3.54 18.47 12.07
C ARG A 613 -2.59 18.10 10.96
N ARG A 614 -3.13 17.56 9.89
CA ARG A 614 -2.39 17.14 8.71
C ARG A 614 -3.11 17.59 7.45
N MET A 615 -2.36 18.01 6.45
CA MET A 615 -2.91 18.31 5.14
C MET A 615 -3.19 16.99 4.42
N MET A 616 -4.44 16.75 4.05
CA MET A 616 -4.87 15.58 3.29
C MET A 616 -5.79 15.99 2.16
N GLN A 617 -5.42 15.65 0.92
CA GLN A 617 -6.19 16.00 -0.28
C GLN A 617 -6.50 17.50 -0.40
N GLY A 618 -5.51 18.36 -0.05
CA GLY A 618 -5.64 19.81 -0.07
C GLY A 618 -6.53 20.39 1.05
N ARG A 619 -6.83 19.63 2.09
CA ARG A 619 -7.63 20.08 3.23
C ARG A 619 -6.97 19.74 4.55
N THR A 620 -6.95 20.66 5.47
CA THR A 620 -6.49 20.39 6.84
C THR A 620 -7.51 19.49 7.54
N GLN A 621 -7.03 18.33 7.98
CA GLN A 621 -7.79 17.39 8.80
C GLN A 621 -7.23 17.32 10.21
N PHE A 622 -8.10 17.02 11.18
CA PHE A 622 -7.75 16.81 12.57
C PHE A 622 -7.98 15.33 12.89
N ASN A 623 -6.90 14.57 12.93
CA ASN A 623 -6.96 13.15 13.22
C ASN A 623 -6.81 12.90 14.73
N LYS A 624 -7.46 11.85 15.22
CA LYS A 624 -7.22 11.35 16.56
C LYS A 624 -5.90 10.60 16.58
N VAL A 625 -5.22 10.61 17.72
CA VAL A 625 -4.07 9.74 17.96
C VAL A 625 -4.49 8.28 17.68
N SER A 626 -3.60 7.52 17.09
CA SER A 626 -3.83 6.11 16.77
C SER A 626 -4.26 5.33 18.00
N ARG A 627 -5.26 4.48 17.83
CA ARG A 627 -5.71 3.56 18.90
C ARG A 627 -4.60 2.60 19.35
N PHE A 628 -3.59 2.36 18.53
CA PHE A 628 -2.45 1.53 18.89
C PHE A 628 -1.58 2.17 19.99
N ILE A 629 -1.59 3.50 20.11
CA ILE A 629 -0.93 4.19 21.24
C ILE A 629 -1.70 3.93 22.54
N ASP A 630 -3.04 3.94 22.51
CA ASP A 630 -3.86 3.63 23.69
C ASP A 630 -3.71 2.15 24.14
N GLU A 631 -3.24 1.26 23.25
CA GLU A 631 -2.99 -0.14 23.56
C GLU A 631 -1.63 -0.37 24.24
N ILE A 632 -0.75 0.64 24.28
CA ILE A 632 0.52 0.61 25.01
C ILE A 632 0.29 1.16 26.43
N PRO A 633 0.68 0.42 27.49
CA PRO A 633 0.58 0.90 28.86
C PRO A 633 1.34 2.21 29.11
N GLU A 634 0.72 3.15 29.84
CA GLU A 634 1.32 4.47 30.13
C GLU A 634 2.71 4.37 30.80
N GLN A 635 2.94 3.33 31.60
CA GLN A 635 4.24 3.12 32.25
C GLN A 635 5.40 2.79 31.28
N LEU A 636 5.09 2.40 30.07
CA LEU A 636 6.08 2.12 29.00
C LEU A 636 6.30 3.33 28.09
N LEU A 637 5.48 4.39 28.24
CA LEU A 637 5.54 5.59 27.44
C LEU A 637 6.18 6.75 28.17
N GLN A 638 7.10 7.42 27.53
CA GLN A 638 7.52 8.75 27.90
C GLN A 638 6.69 9.75 27.09
N LEU A 639 5.75 10.42 27.79
CA LEU A 639 4.81 11.34 27.15
C LEU A 639 5.29 12.78 27.30
N ASP A 640 5.14 13.56 26.26
CA ASP A 640 5.30 15.00 26.36
C ASP A 640 4.15 15.61 27.18
N THR A 641 4.44 16.53 28.09
CA THR A 641 3.53 17.05 29.14
C THR A 641 2.27 17.74 28.62
N GLY A 642 2.01 17.72 27.32
CA GLY A 642 0.84 18.32 26.66
C GLY A 642 -0.22 17.34 26.14
N VAL A 643 -0.03 16.04 26.26
CA VAL A 643 -0.94 15.04 25.68
C VAL A 643 -1.98 14.58 26.72
N ASN A 644 -3.26 14.93 26.52
CA ASN A 644 -4.35 14.55 27.40
C ASN A 644 -5.03 13.26 26.86
N PHE A 645 -4.67 12.08 27.42
CA PHE A 645 -5.27 10.78 27.06
C PHE A 645 -6.68 10.54 27.64
N LYS A 646 -7.27 11.45 28.42
CA LYS A 646 -8.47 11.22 29.23
C LYS A 646 -9.81 11.41 28.54
N GLU A 647 -9.88 11.46 27.23
CA GLU A 647 -11.17 11.21 26.56
C GLU A 647 -11.36 9.71 26.37
N LYS A 648 -11.98 9.05 27.35
CA LYS A 648 -12.43 7.65 27.24
C LYS A 648 -13.23 7.49 25.95
N ARG A 649 -12.71 6.71 25.01
CA ARG A 649 -13.50 6.22 23.87
C ARG A 649 -14.67 5.44 24.44
N PRO A 650 -15.92 5.66 24.01
CA PRO A 650 -17.02 4.83 24.47
C PRO A 650 -16.78 3.38 24.01
N ASP A 651 -16.56 2.50 24.99
CA ASP A 651 -16.40 1.07 24.76
C ASP A 651 -17.57 0.53 23.94
N LYS A 652 -17.29 -0.07 22.78
CA LYS A 652 -18.26 -0.90 22.03
C LYS A 652 -18.75 -2.13 22.84
N ALA A 653 -18.21 -2.36 24.03
CA ALA A 653 -18.43 -3.55 24.86
C ALA A 653 -19.74 -3.56 25.67
N LEU A 654 -20.64 -2.57 25.53
CA LEU A 654 -21.92 -2.54 26.28
C LEU A 654 -23.14 -3.02 25.47
N PHE A 655 -22.94 -3.81 24.42
CA PHE A 655 -24.05 -4.49 23.72
C PHE A 655 -23.88 -6.00 23.66
N SER A 656 -23.52 -6.66 24.78
CA SER A 656 -23.70 -8.10 24.87
C SER A 656 -24.61 -8.44 26.06
N SER A 657 -25.70 -9.12 25.69
CA SER A 657 -26.55 -9.98 26.47
C SER A 657 -27.47 -9.32 27.53
N ASN A 658 -28.67 -9.01 27.07
CA ASN A 658 -29.87 -9.50 27.80
C ASN A 658 -30.95 -9.80 26.74
N ARG A 659 -31.00 -11.05 26.30
CA ARG A 659 -32.12 -11.60 25.54
C ARG A 659 -33.27 -11.81 26.49
N SER A 660 -34.18 -10.85 26.59
CA SER A 660 -35.59 -11.12 26.94
C SER A 660 -36.44 -10.69 25.76
N ASN A 661 -37.18 -11.62 25.22
CA ASN A 661 -38.15 -11.43 24.13
C ASN A 661 -39.08 -10.26 24.42
N ARG A 662 -38.88 -9.15 23.69
CA ARG A 662 -39.93 -8.19 23.38
C ARG A 662 -39.83 -7.80 21.94
N PHE A 663 -40.91 -7.91 21.21
CA PHE A 663 -41.10 -7.59 19.79
C PHE A 663 -40.27 -6.36 19.32
N ARG A 664 -39.27 -6.57 18.48
CA ARG A 664 -38.50 -5.51 17.84
C ARG A 664 -39.30 -4.97 16.67
N LYS A 665 -39.71 -3.71 16.75
CA LYS A 665 -39.92 -2.90 15.56
C LYS A 665 -38.61 -2.75 14.81
N PRO A 666 -38.58 -2.78 13.46
CA PRO A 666 -37.35 -2.63 12.70
C PRO A 666 -36.71 -1.26 12.98
N TYR A 667 -35.41 -1.29 13.31
CA TYR A 667 -34.57 -0.10 13.49
C TYR A 667 -34.44 0.60 12.12
N GLN A 668 -35.11 1.73 11.96
CA GLN A 668 -34.87 2.65 10.86
C GLN A 668 -33.55 3.37 11.14
N ALA A 669 -32.57 3.20 10.22
CA ALA A 669 -31.39 4.04 10.18
C ALA A 669 -31.83 5.50 10.25
N LYS A 670 -31.25 6.28 11.17
CA LYS A 670 -31.35 7.73 11.12
C LYS A 670 -30.65 8.22 9.86
N SER A 671 -31.41 8.26 8.76
CA SER A 671 -31.09 9.17 7.69
C SER A 671 -31.04 10.58 8.30
N PHE A 672 -30.09 11.40 7.88
CA PHE A 672 -30.19 12.83 8.04
C PHE A 672 -31.42 13.26 7.24
N THR A 673 -32.56 13.19 7.86
CA THR A 673 -33.76 13.83 7.36
C THR A 673 -33.58 15.33 7.59
N SER A 674 -33.29 16.06 6.53
CA SER A 674 -33.70 17.46 6.48
C SER A 674 -35.17 17.43 6.77
N THR A 675 -35.56 17.85 7.99
CA THR A 675 -36.95 18.09 8.31
C THR A 675 -37.41 19.19 7.34
N LYS A 676 -38.31 18.83 6.42
CA LYS A 676 -39.05 19.82 5.63
C LYS A 676 -39.69 20.76 6.67
N MET A 677 -39.25 22.01 6.69
CA MET A 677 -39.95 23.01 7.45
C MET A 677 -41.32 23.12 6.84
N ASP A 678 -42.39 22.80 7.56
CA ASP A 678 -43.75 22.85 7.06
C ASP A 678 -44.12 24.27 6.66
N THR A 679 -43.44 25.31 7.16
CA THR A 679 -43.57 26.71 6.79
C THR A 679 -42.22 27.43 6.92
N LEU A 680 -41.90 28.26 5.93
CA LEU A 680 -40.71 29.13 6.04
C LEU A 680 -41.07 30.38 6.88
N PRO A 681 -40.11 30.93 7.68
CA PRO A 681 -40.36 32.13 8.49
C PRO A 681 -40.37 33.45 7.68
N TYR A 682 -40.31 33.36 6.36
CA TYR A 682 -40.31 34.49 5.40
C TYR A 682 -40.98 34.09 4.07
N ASP A 683 -41.51 35.08 3.37
CA ASP A 683 -42.19 34.93 2.09
C ASP A 683 -41.47 35.67 0.95
N VAL A 684 -41.92 35.46 -0.29
CA VAL A 684 -41.46 36.22 -1.46
C VAL A 684 -41.72 37.72 -1.25
N GLY A 685 -40.66 38.51 -1.41
CA GLY A 685 -40.70 39.95 -1.17
C GLY A 685 -40.12 40.38 0.18
N ASP A 686 -39.98 39.48 1.12
CA ASP A 686 -39.41 39.78 2.44
C ASP A 686 -37.89 40.08 2.38
N MET A 687 -37.45 40.96 3.30
CA MET A 687 -36.03 41.19 3.53
C MET A 687 -35.49 40.14 4.51
N VAL A 688 -34.45 39.48 4.08
CA VAL A 688 -33.77 38.43 4.88
C VAL A 688 -32.31 38.76 5.08
N LYS A 689 -31.70 38.20 6.12
CA LYS A 689 -30.29 38.35 6.42
C LYS A 689 -29.60 36.98 6.41
N HIS A 690 -28.56 36.85 5.60
CA HIS A 690 -27.66 35.69 5.57
C HIS A 690 -26.34 36.03 6.27
N ILE A 691 -25.73 35.05 6.97
CA ILE A 691 -24.52 35.28 7.74
C ILE A 691 -23.35 35.74 6.86
N LYS A 692 -23.18 35.16 5.66
CA LYS A 692 -22.07 35.45 4.73
C LYS A 692 -22.42 36.54 3.69
N PHE A 693 -23.66 36.62 3.21
CA PHE A 693 -24.06 37.50 2.08
C PHE A 693 -24.73 38.80 2.51
N GLY A 694 -25.01 38.95 3.81
CA GLY A 694 -25.65 40.16 4.33
C GLY A 694 -27.16 40.22 4.11
N LYS A 695 -27.74 41.43 3.93
CA LYS A 695 -29.16 41.66 3.69
C LYS A 695 -29.50 41.45 2.21
N GLY A 696 -30.67 40.86 1.95
CA GLY A 696 -31.17 40.66 0.61
C GLY A 696 -32.68 40.47 0.58
N LYS A 697 -33.29 40.65 -0.57
CA LYS A 697 -34.74 40.51 -0.80
C LYS A 697 -35.05 39.15 -1.42
N VAL A 698 -35.98 38.40 -0.86
CA VAL A 698 -36.46 37.13 -1.41
C VAL A 698 -37.20 37.39 -2.71
N LEU A 699 -36.69 36.82 -3.81
CA LEU A 699 -37.31 36.98 -5.13
C LEU A 699 -38.27 35.82 -5.46
N GLU A 700 -37.91 34.61 -5.07
CA GLU A 700 -38.66 33.42 -5.45
C GLU A 700 -38.47 32.32 -4.39
N ILE A 701 -39.50 31.52 -4.16
CA ILE A 701 -39.48 30.33 -3.32
C ILE A 701 -40.12 29.18 -4.11
N VAL A 702 -39.35 28.16 -4.43
CA VAL A 702 -39.79 26.96 -5.16
C VAL A 702 -39.80 25.76 -4.22
N SER A 703 -40.93 25.07 -4.10
CA SER A 703 -41.05 23.86 -3.31
C SER A 703 -40.41 22.69 -4.07
N GLY A 704 -39.23 22.23 -3.67
CA GLY A 704 -38.65 20.96 -4.07
C GLY A 704 -39.14 19.79 -3.20
N GLY A 705 -39.10 18.55 -3.70
CA GLY A 705 -39.68 17.38 -3.01
C GLY A 705 -39.20 17.15 -1.56
N ARG A 706 -38.04 17.70 -1.18
CA ARG A 706 -37.41 17.52 0.15
C ARG A 706 -37.05 18.82 0.87
N ASP A 707 -36.97 19.96 0.18
CA ASP A 707 -36.60 21.28 0.74
C ASP A 707 -37.15 22.39 -0.15
N TYR A 708 -37.15 23.65 0.33
CA TYR A 708 -37.48 24.83 -0.46
C TYR A 708 -36.22 25.43 -1.07
N GLU A 709 -36.22 25.67 -2.38
CA GLU A 709 -35.21 26.46 -3.07
C GLU A 709 -35.61 27.93 -3.01
N VAL A 710 -34.75 28.76 -2.42
CA VAL A 710 -35.01 30.19 -2.21
C VAL A 710 -34.01 31.00 -3.02
N THR A 711 -34.54 31.89 -3.87
CA THR A 711 -33.74 32.85 -4.64
C THR A 711 -33.78 34.19 -3.90
N VAL A 712 -32.62 34.72 -3.53
CA VAL A 712 -32.48 35.99 -2.78
C VAL A 712 -31.54 36.92 -3.55
N ASP A 713 -31.94 38.17 -3.72
CA ASP A 713 -31.08 39.23 -4.24
C ASP A 713 -30.42 39.98 -3.08
N PHE A 714 -29.15 39.78 -2.89
CA PHE A 714 -28.36 40.37 -1.84
C PHE A 714 -27.71 41.68 -2.29
N GLU A 715 -27.83 42.72 -1.46
CA GLU A 715 -27.36 44.09 -1.75
C GLU A 715 -25.84 44.15 -2.18
N LYS A 716 -25.02 43.26 -1.70
CA LYS A 716 -23.56 43.25 -1.96
C LYS A 716 -23.08 42.21 -2.97
N THR A 717 -23.83 41.12 -3.17
CA THR A 717 -23.36 39.93 -3.93
C THR A 717 -24.33 39.47 -5.02
N GLY A 718 -25.42 40.24 -5.27
CA GLY A 718 -26.42 39.97 -6.30
C GLY A 718 -27.27 38.72 -6.00
N VAL A 719 -27.91 38.19 -7.03
CA VAL A 719 -28.89 37.11 -6.93
C VAL A 719 -28.18 35.77 -6.64
N LYS A 720 -28.66 35.07 -5.60
CA LYS A 720 -28.17 33.71 -5.21
C LYS A 720 -29.36 32.78 -4.98
N LYS A 721 -29.24 31.54 -5.48
CA LYS A 721 -30.17 30.44 -5.20
C LYS A 721 -29.58 29.55 -4.11
N MET A 722 -30.39 29.14 -3.14
CA MET A 722 -29.96 28.32 -2.02
C MET A 722 -31.10 27.50 -1.42
N PHE A 723 -30.79 26.38 -0.78
CA PHE A 723 -31.81 25.58 -0.08
C PHE A 723 -32.06 26.13 1.31
N ALA A 724 -33.33 26.28 1.68
CA ALA A 724 -33.78 26.95 2.90
C ALA A 724 -33.21 26.31 4.18
N SER A 725 -33.13 25.00 4.24
CA SER A 725 -32.56 24.26 5.39
C SER A 725 -31.07 24.56 5.65
N PHE A 726 -30.32 24.90 4.59
CA PHE A 726 -28.87 25.19 4.68
C PHE A 726 -28.59 26.69 4.77
N ALA A 727 -29.46 27.54 4.20
CA ALA A 727 -29.24 28.96 4.05
C ALA A 727 -29.36 29.75 5.37
N LYS A 728 -29.99 29.18 6.40
CA LYS A 728 -30.20 29.83 7.73
C LYS A 728 -30.58 31.32 7.63
N LEU A 729 -31.47 31.64 6.66
CA LEU A 729 -31.96 32.97 6.45
C LEU A 729 -32.86 33.41 7.62
N LYS A 730 -32.69 34.66 8.11
CA LYS A 730 -33.51 35.27 9.14
C LYS A 730 -34.25 36.44 8.55
N LYS A 731 -35.56 36.50 8.77
CA LYS A 731 -36.39 37.68 8.38
C LYS A 731 -35.92 38.91 9.13
N VAL A 732 -35.78 40.03 8.45
CA VAL A 732 -35.47 41.35 9.03
C VAL A 732 -36.75 42.08 9.29
N GLU A 733 -37.15 42.26 10.55
CA GLU A 733 -38.33 43.06 10.91
C GLU A 733 -38.09 44.53 10.58
N SER A 734 -38.98 45.12 9.81
CA SER A 734 -38.99 46.56 9.54
C SER A 734 -39.50 47.30 10.77
N ASN A 735 -38.64 47.93 11.52
CA ASN A 735 -39.03 48.94 12.51
C ASN A 735 -39.46 50.20 11.74
N GLU A 736 -40.76 50.32 11.41
CA GLU A 736 -41.36 51.59 11.11
C GLU A 736 -41.38 52.42 12.40
N ARG A 737 -40.51 53.39 12.52
CA ARG A 737 -40.70 54.49 13.44
C ARG A 737 -41.62 55.49 12.75
N LYS A 738 -42.88 55.60 13.23
CA LYS A 738 -43.69 56.78 13.08
C LYS A 738 -43.08 57.89 13.89
N SER A 739 -42.73 59.00 13.27
CA SER A 739 -42.96 60.34 13.67
C SER A 739 -42.50 61.30 12.56
#